data_89325b572c07b89197e21b63a1d57464
#
_entry.id   89325b572c07b89197e21b63a1d57464
#
_cell.length_a   1.000
_cell.length_b   1.000
_cell.length_c   1.000
_cell.angle_alpha   90.00
_cell.angle_beta   90.00
_cell.angle_gamma   90.00
#
_symmetry.space_group_name_H-M   'P 1'
#
loop_
_entity.id
_entity.type
_entity.pdbx_description
1 polymer ?
#
loop_
_entity_poly.entity_id
_entity_poly.type
_entity_poly.pdbx_seq_one_letter_code
_entity_poly.pdbx_strand_id
1 'polypeptide(L)'
;MLPLNSVRTHAGRLVPVMLAALFLAGCPSQAPQGTATQQHVEGKAGASSDYYLQQMQQSGDDSKADWQLLAIHALIQEGKLPQANGQLNALPSQLNDKQRQEQRLLLAELAVAQNDLNAANSTLAQLDVKSLSPQQQERYYQTQIKAAQDRPSLTLIRAYIGQEPLLQGDAHQRNIDQTWAALTRLTQQDMGSMVINVDENTLQGWLDLLNLWQTKAQVPSDLQAAIEDWKRRYPRHPAAKQLPSQLGGTPPAAAAQPGDNAPAGGNAIALLLPLNGQAQVFANAIQQGFSAARSGQVSLAMPVQTAQSASTAATTASPAAPATSAPDMSGTSPAAPTASPAPSTTATAVPALTTAAAGTIPVKVYDTSNQALANVIAQAQKDGATTIVGPLLKNEVEQLPGLNPTLNVLALNQPEHIQPNPNICYFALSPEDEAADAAQFIHKQGKQHPLILAPRGNLGDRVVAAFAKSWQQQAGGVVLQQRTGGVYDLKQALNSGAGIPLNGQPVITAASAPQPSTTVGGLTIPNQAPPIATATSDGNVDAVYIIATPDELTLLKPMIDMRNKGALRPALYASSRSYQAGLGPDFRFEMEGLQFSDIPLLTGASPALMQQISTQFRNDYSLVRLFAMGMDAWKLASNFSQLHQPGNSLSGATGVLSTSPDCVVNRKLTWLQFRQGQLVPAS
;
A
#
# COMPACT_ATOMS: atom_id res chain seq x y z
N MET A 1 9.65 63.97 -62.14
CA MET A 1 8.65 63.97 -63.21
C MET A 1 8.03 62.59 -63.22
N LEU A 2 6.81 62.50 -62.87
CA LEU A 2 5.80 61.44 -63.11
C LEU A 2 5.55 61.41 -64.65
N PRO A 3 4.89 60.41 -65.27
CA PRO A 3 3.72 59.67 -64.82
C PRO A 3 3.71 58.15 -65.15
N LEU A 4 2.93 57.32 -64.50
CA LEU A 4 1.53 56.94 -64.72
C LEU A 4 1.19 55.99 -65.86
N ASN A 5 0.47 54.98 -65.48
CA ASN A 5 -0.70 54.28 -66.04
C ASN A 5 -0.44 52.82 -66.42
N SER A 6 -1.09 51.92 -65.83
CA SER A 6 -2.47 51.51 -65.65
C SER A 6 -2.98 50.50 -66.66
N VAL A 7 -3.76 49.57 -66.19
CA VAL A 7 -4.98 48.94 -66.74
C VAL A 7 -4.87 47.50 -67.29
N ARG A 8 -5.45 46.58 -66.48
CA ARG A 8 -6.63 45.70 -66.78
C ARG A 8 -6.57 44.81 -68.01
N THR A 9 -6.93 43.58 -68.11
CA THR A 9 -8.10 42.80 -67.61
C THR A 9 -8.09 41.39 -68.23
N HIS A 10 -8.86 40.49 -67.61
CA HIS A 10 -9.62 39.33 -68.12
C HIS A 10 -8.89 38.00 -68.40
N ALA A 11 -9.13 37.00 -67.61
CA ALA A 11 -10.18 35.98 -67.66
C ALA A 11 -10.05 34.90 -68.74
N GLY A 12 -10.06 33.68 -68.41
CA GLY A 12 -10.41 32.60 -69.34
C GLY A 12 -9.93 31.20 -68.95
N ARG A 13 -10.83 30.48 -68.35
CA ARG A 13 -10.98 29.00 -68.15
C ARG A 13 -10.27 28.18 -69.27
N LEU A 14 -9.70 26.99 -68.85
CA LEU A 14 -10.15 25.66 -69.28
C LEU A 14 -9.13 24.56 -68.85
N VAL A 15 -9.60 23.52 -68.20
CA VAL A 15 -9.02 22.18 -68.04
C VAL A 15 -9.15 21.45 -69.40
N PRO A 16 -8.27 20.47 -69.79
CA PRO A 16 -8.37 19.10 -69.32
C PRO A 16 -7.09 18.23 -69.22
N VAL A 17 -7.07 17.32 -68.26
CA VAL A 17 -7.01 15.83 -68.35
C VAL A 17 -5.87 15.12 -69.12
N MET A 18 -5.25 14.19 -68.38
CA MET A 18 -4.58 12.91 -68.73
C MET A 18 -3.18 12.93 -69.41
N LEU A 19 -2.21 12.25 -68.82
CA LEU A 19 -1.82 10.84 -69.01
C LEU A 19 -0.55 10.46 -68.23
N ALA A 20 -0.55 9.25 -67.74
CA ALA A 20 0.53 8.57 -67.03
C ALA A 20 1.77 8.32 -67.90
N ALA A 21 2.95 8.37 -67.27
CA ALA A 21 4.10 7.53 -67.65
C ALA A 21 5.06 7.38 -66.47
N LEU A 22 5.31 6.13 -66.07
CA LEU A 22 6.37 5.68 -65.20
C LEU A 22 7.75 6.10 -65.70
N PHE A 23 8.57 6.70 -64.81
CA PHE A 23 10.01 6.54 -64.83
C PHE A 23 10.55 6.40 -63.41
N LEU A 24 11.05 5.22 -63.10
CA LEU A 24 11.94 4.93 -62.00
C LEU A 24 13.28 5.63 -62.25
N ALA A 25 13.58 6.65 -61.46
CA ALA A 25 14.94 7.14 -61.29
C ALA A 25 15.07 7.57 -59.80
N GLY A 26 15.86 6.84 -59.04
CA GLY A 26 16.17 7.15 -57.67
C GLY A 26 16.86 8.50 -57.55
N CYS A 27 16.31 9.35 -56.68
CA CYS A 27 17.01 10.48 -56.09
C CYS A 27 17.20 10.19 -54.61
N PRO A 28 18.38 10.43 -54.02
CA PRO A 28 18.54 10.37 -52.60
C PRO A 28 17.71 11.50 -51.96
N SER A 29 16.71 11.13 -51.19
CA SER A 29 15.97 12.07 -50.37
C SER A 29 16.91 12.62 -49.30
N GLN A 30 17.36 13.87 -49.49
CA GLN A 30 17.91 14.65 -48.38
C GLN A 30 16.82 14.77 -47.30
N ALA A 31 17.06 14.14 -46.18
CA ALA A 31 16.28 14.36 -44.97
C ALA A 31 16.34 15.85 -44.60
N PRO A 32 15.24 16.47 -44.14
CA PRO A 32 15.28 17.84 -43.65
C PRO A 32 16.13 17.85 -42.37
N GLN A 33 17.33 18.37 -42.49
CA GLN A 33 18.28 18.51 -41.41
C GLN A 33 17.93 19.74 -40.55
N GLY A 34 17.88 19.57 -39.25
CA GLY A 34 18.24 20.60 -38.31
C GLY A 34 17.13 21.26 -37.49
N THR A 35 15.87 21.36 -37.96
CA THR A 35 14.80 22.07 -37.22
C THR A 35 13.83 21.15 -36.48
N ALA A 36 13.65 19.91 -36.90
CA ALA A 36 12.75 18.96 -36.27
C ALA A 36 13.33 18.38 -34.98
N THR A 37 14.65 18.26 -34.88
CA THR A 37 15.32 17.65 -33.71
C THR A 37 15.28 18.58 -32.49
N GLN A 38 15.43 19.88 -32.66
CA GLN A 38 15.40 20.85 -31.55
C GLN A 38 14.04 20.98 -30.91
N GLN A 39 12.93 20.83 -31.65
CA GLN A 39 11.57 20.86 -31.08
C GLN A 39 11.23 19.60 -30.25
N HIS A 40 11.93 18.49 -30.48
CA HIS A 40 11.67 17.24 -29.77
C HIS A 40 12.48 17.05 -28.47
N VAL A 41 13.62 17.73 -28.33
CA VAL A 41 14.51 17.61 -27.17
C VAL A 41 13.81 18.08 -25.87
N GLU A 42 12.94 19.09 -25.99
CA GLU A 42 12.29 19.75 -24.85
C GLU A 42 11.05 18.99 -24.32
N GLY A 43 10.49 18.07 -25.12
CA GLY A 43 9.28 17.31 -24.80
C GLY A 43 9.52 15.96 -24.12
N LYS A 44 8.45 15.16 -24.05
CA LYS A 44 8.55 13.76 -23.61
C LYS A 44 9.23 12.93 -24.70
N ALA A 45 10.09 11.98 -24.31
CA ALA A 45 10.66 11.03 -25.26
C ALA A 45 9.53 10.17 -25.87
N GLY A 46 9.31 10.30 -27.18
CA GLY A 46 8.24 9.60 -27.89
C GLY A 46 8.66 8.24 -28.45
N ALA A 47 9.95 7.88 -28.34
CA ALA A 47 10.50 6.61 -28.83
C ALA A 47 11.39 5.97 -27.74
N SER A 48 11.79 4.71 -27.97
CA SER A 48 12.66 3.98 -27.05
C SER A 48 14.07 4.57 -26.96
N SER A 49 14.74 4.33 -25.83
CA SER A 49 16.14 4.73 -25.62
C SER A 49 17.07 4.16 -26.70
N ASP A 50 16.83 2.92 -27.13
CA ASP A 50 17.65 2.26 -28.15
C ASP A 50 17.54 2.97 -29.52
N TYR A 51 16.33 3.43 -29.87
CA TYR A 51 16.13 4.23 -31.07
C TYR A 51 16.95 5.53 -31.03
N TYR A 52 16.87 6.27 -29.93
CA TYR A 52 17.60 7.53 -29.80
C TYR A 52 19.12 7.33 -29.75
N LEU A 53 19.62 6.27 -29.13
CA LEU A 53 21.03 5.90 -29.14
C LEU A 53 21.52 5.54 -30.54
N GLN A 54 20.70 4.85 -31.33
CA GLN A 54 21.01 4.55 -32.72
C GLN A 54 21.06 5.83 -33.58
N GLN A 55 20.10 6.75 -33.40
CA GLN A 55 20.11 8.04 -34.10
C GLN A 55 21.35 8.88 -33.74
N MET A 56 21.73 8.86 -32.45
CA MET A 56 22.95 9.53 -31.98
C MET A 56 24.22 8.99 -32.68
N GLN A 57 24.31 7.67 -32.88
CA GLN A 57 25.45 7.05 -33.56
C GLN A 57 25.52 7.39 -35.07
N GLN A 58 24.36 7.62 -35.71
CA GLN A 58 24.23 7.93 -37.13
C GLN A 58 24.28 9.45 -37.42
N SER A 59 24.23 10.29 -36.40
CA SER A 59 24.18 11.74 -36.53
C SER A 59 25.57 12.37 -36.59
N GLY A 60 25.67 13.51 -37.25
CA GLY A 60 26.87 14.36 -37.20
C GLY A 60 27.02 15.09 -35.88
N ASP A 61 28.21 15.66 -35.64
CA ASP A 61 28.57 16.27 -34.36
C ASP A 61 27.62 17.38 -33.91
N ASP A 62 27.01 18.13 -34.84
CA ASP A 62 26.09 19.24 -34.52
C ASP A 62 24.76 18.80 -33.88
N SER A 63 24.27 17.59 -34.21
CA SER A 63 22.99 17.06 -33.69
C SER A 63 23.16 15.92 -32.70
N LYS A 64 24.37 15.44 -32.49
CA LYS A 64 24.67 14.29 -31.63
C LYS A 64 24.27 14.54 -30.18
N ALA A 65 24.52 15.75 -29.67
CA ALA A 65 24.14 16.12 -28.30
C ALA A 65 22.62 16.12 -28.09
N ASP A 66 21.84 16.55 -29.11
CA ASP A 66 20.37 16.55 -29.02
C ASP A 66 19.81 15.13 -28.96
N TRP A 67 20.33 14.23 -29.81
CA TRP A 67 19.96 12.81 -29.78
C TRP A 67 20.36 12.14 -28.47
N GLN A 68 21.51 12.51 -27.90
CA GLN A 68 21.97 12.00 -26.61
C GLN A 68 21.07 12.45 -25.46
N LEU A 69 20.64 13.71 -25.45
CA LEU A 69 19.69 14.22 -24.45
C LEU A 69 18.33 13.50 -24.54
N LEU A 70 17.82 13.25 -25.75
CA LEU A 70 16.61 12.45 -25.95
C LEU A 70 16.78 11.01 -25.48
N ALA A 71 17.94 10.39 -25.74
CA ALA A 71 18.26 9.04 -25.26
C ALA A 71 18.29 8.98 -23.73
N ILE A 72 18.89 9.99 -23.08
CA ILE A 72 18.94 10.09 -21.61
C ILE A 72 17.52 10.19 -21.03
N HIS A 73 16.68 11.04 -21.65
CA HIS A 73 15.29 11.18 -21.21
C HIS A 73 14.53 9.86 -21.34
N ALA A 74 14.65 9.16 -22.47
CA ALA A 74 14.04 7.85 -22.65
C ALA A 74 14.55 6.80 -21.65
N LEU A 75 15.87 6.77 -21.39
CA LEU A 75 16.48 5.88 -20.40
C LEU A 75 15.93 6.11 -18.99
N ILE A 76 15.71 7.37 -18.58
CA ILE A 76 15.08 7.70 -17.30
C ILE A 76 13.64 7.20 -17.26
N GLN A 77 12.86 7.41 -18.34
CA GLN A 77 11.47 6.93 -18.42
C GLN A 77 11.36 5.40 -18.40
N GLU A 78 12.32 4.70 -19.00
CA GLU A 78 12.41 3.25 -19.01
C GLU A 78 12.99 2.66 -17.71
N GLY A 79 13.43 3.49 -16.76
CA GLY A 79 14.04 3.04 -15.51
C GLY A 79 15.47 2.51 -15.64
N LYS A 80 16.12 2.71 -16.81
CA LYS A 80 17.52 2.31 -17.09
C LYS A 80 18.52 3.34 -16.49
N LEU A 81 18.40 3.61 -15.18
CA LEU A 81 19.08 4.73 -14.50
C LEU A 81 20.62 4.70 -14.57
N PRO A 82 21.30 3.53 -14.44
CA PRO A 82 22.75 3.47 -14.61
C PRO A 82 23.21 3.88 -16.01
N GLN A 83 22.45 3.51 -17.05
CA GLN A 83 22.76 3.88 -18.43
C GLN A 83 22.49 5.38 -18.67
N ALA A 84 21.40 5.91 -18.11
CA ALA A 84 21.09 7.35 -18.16
C ALA A 84 22.24 8.17 -17.53
N ASN A 85 22.73 7.76 -16.37
CA ASN A 85 23.85 8.42 -15.70
C ASN A 85 25.14 8.35 -16.53
N GLY A 86 25.43 7.19 -17.13
CA GLY A 86 26.59 7.03 -18.04
C GLY A 86 26.50 7.98 -19.24
N GLN A 87 25.33 8.10 -19.86
CA GLN A 87 25.12 9.00 -21.00
C GLN A 87 25.18 10.49 -20.58
N LEU A 88 24.67 10.86 -19.41
CA LEU A 88 24.80 12.23 -18.86
C LEU A 88 26.27 12.64 -18.67
N ASN A 89 27.08 11.73 -18.14
CA ASN A 89 28.51 11.96 -17.92
C ASN A 89 29.31 12.00 -19.24
N ALA A 90 28.80 11.39 -20.30
CA ALA A 90 29.41 11.35 -21.61
C ALA A 90 28.98 12.52 -22.54
N LEU A 91 28.15 13.46 -22.06
CA LEU A 91 27.75 14.64 -22.82
C LEU A 91 28.97 15.52 -23.15
N PRO A 92 29.00 16.16 -24.34
CA PRO A 92 30.06 17.09 -24.71
C PRO A 92 30.18 18.25 -23.70
N SER A 93 31.40 18.70 -23.43
CA SER A 93 31.64 19.86 -22.56
C SER A 93 31.11 21.19 -23.13
N GLN A 94 30.96 21.27 -24.45
CA GLN A 94 30.44 22.44 -25.14
C GLN A 94 28.97 22.19 -25.56
N LEU A 95 28.06 22.50 -24.67
CA LEU A 95 26.63 22.52 -24.90
C LEU A 95 26.16 23.97 -25.13
N ASN A 96 25.16 24.17 -25.98
CA ASN A 96 24.47 25.46 -26.09
C ASN A 96 23.55 25.69 -24.87
N ASP A 97 23.01 26.89 -24.74
CA ASP A 97 22.22 27.25 -23.54
C ASP A 97 20.97 26.36 -23.37
N LYS A 98 20.28 26.02 -24.44
CA LYS A 98 19.12 25.14 -24.42
C LYS A 98 19.48 23.70 -24.00
N GLN A 99 20.58 23.18 -24.52
CA GLN A 99 21.11 21.86 -24.17
C GLN A 99 21.55 21.81 -22.70
N ARG A 100 22.15 22.89 -22.19
CA ARG A 100 22.49 23.01 -20.77
C ARG A 100 21.27 23.03 -19.87
N GLN A 101 20.21 23.74 -20.27
CA GLN A 101 18.94 23.73 -19.54
C GLN A 101 18.33 22.33 -19.51
N GLU A 102 18.30 21.66 -20.66
CA GLU A 102 17.79 20.29 -20.76
C GLU A 102 18.63 19.30 -19.92
N GLN A 103 19.95 19.39 -20.01
CA GLN A 103 20.85 18.58 -19.17
C GLN A 103 20.55 18.73 -17.67
N ARG A 104 20.36 19.98 -17.19
CA ARG A 104 20.04 20.21 -15.77
C ARG A 104 18.67 19.63 -15.39
N LEU A 105 17.67 19.76 -16.28
CA LEU A 105 16.35 19.19 -16.04
C LEU A 105 16.42 17.66 -15.96
N LEU A 106 17.15 17.02 -16.89
CA LEU A 106 17.38 15.56 -16.87
C LEU A 106 18.17 15.10 -15.66
N LEU A 107 19.14 15.88 -15.18
CA LEU A 107 19.84 15.60 -13.92
C LEU A 107 18.88 15.59 -12.72
N ALA A 108 17.96 16.55 -12.65
CA ALA A 108 16.93 16.60 -11.60
C ALA A 108 15.95 15.42 -11.72
N GLU A 109 15.50 15.08 -12.92
CA GLU A 109 14.64 13.93 -13.18
C GLU A 109 15.31 12.61 -12.78
N LEU A 110 16.59 12.44 -13.14
CA LEU A 110 17.38 11.27 -12.75
C LEU A 110 17.55 11.18 -11.24
N ALA A 111 17.84 12.29 -10.55
CA ALA A 111 17.96 12.34 -9.11
C ALA A 111 16.64 11.93 -8.41
N VAL A 112 15.48 12.40 -8.91
CA VAL A 112 14.16 11.96 -8.41
C VAL A 112 13.97 10.46 -8.65
N ALA A 113 14.33 9.95 -9.83
CA ALA A 113 14.20 8.53 -10.16
C ALA A 113 15.10 7.64 -9.27
N GLN A 114 16.24 8.17 -8.83
CA GLN A 114 17.17 7.53 -7.89
C GLN A 114 16.77 7.74 -6.42
N ASN A 115 15.68 8.47 -6.15
CA ASN A 115 15.24 8.87 -4.82
C ASN A 115 16.24 9.79 -4.08
N ASP A 116 17.12 10.47 -4.79
CA ASP A 116 17.99 11.53 -4.23
C ASP A 116 17.29 12.89 -4.35
N LEU A 117 16.39 13.14 -3.41
CA LEU A 117 15.55 14.34 -3.40
C LEU A 117 16.34 15.62 -3.09
N ASN A 118 17.46 15.51 -2.38
CA ASN A 118 18.32 16.65 -2.08
C ASN A 118 19.05 17.12 -3.35
N ALA A 119 19.63 16.21 -4.10
CA ALA A 119 20.23 16.51 -5.39
C ALA A 119 19.20 17.06 -6.39
N ALA A 120 18.00 16.48 -6.43
CA ALA A 120 16.91 16.96 -7.29
C ALA A 120 16.53 18.41 -6.97
N ASN A 121 16.25 18.73 -5.71
CA ASN A 121 15.86 20.07 -5.28
C ASN A 121 16.98 21.10 -5.51
N SER A 122 18.24 20.75 -5.24
CA SER A 122 19.38 21.65 -5.48
C SER A 122 19.59 21.93 -6.97
N THR A 123 19.35 20.95 -7.82
CA THR A 123 19.47 21.10 -9.28
C THR A 123 18.31 21.92 -9.84
N LEU A 124 17.06 21.67 -9.40
CA LEU A 124 15.89 22.45 -9.79
C LEU A 124 16.02 23.92 -9.38
N ALA A 125 16.60 24.22 -8.21
CA ALA A 125 16.81 25.60 -7.76
C ALA A 125 17.78 26.41 -8.66
N GLN A 126 18.59 25.74 -9.48
CA GLN A 126 19.53 26.39 -10.43
C GLN A 126 18.90 26.69 -11.79
N LEU A 127 17.65 26.26 -12.04
CA LEU A 127 16.94 26.50 -13.28
C LEU A 127 16.08 27.76 -13.18
N ASP A 128 16.23 28.66 -14.13
CA ASP A 128 15.27 29.78 -14.29
C ASP A 128 14.06 29.29 -15.09
N VAL A 129 12.96 29.06 -14.40
CA VAL A 129 11.71 28.54 -14.97
C VAL A 129 11.18 29.41 -16.10
N LYS A 130 11.40 30.74 -16.05
CA LYS A 130 10.92 31.68 -17.07
C LYS A 130 11.67 31.52 -18.40
N SER A 131 12.87 30.95 -18.37
CA SER A 131 13.67 30.68 -19.57
C SER A 131 13.37 29.34 -20.21
N LEU A 132 12.62 28.45 -19.52
CA LEU A 132 12.25 27.13 -20.02
C LEU A 132 11.09 27.22 -21.03
N SER A 133 11.09 26.32 -22.02
CA SER A 133 9.92 26.15 -22.90
C SER A 133 8.71 25.62 -22.12
N PRO A 134 7.47 25.79 -22.60
CA PRO A 134 6.27 25.28 -21.91
C PRO A 134 6.35 23.79 -21.59
N GLN A 135 6.95 22.99 -22.46
CA GLN A 135 7.13 21.54 -22.24
C GLN A 135 8.16 21.25 -21.14
N GLN A 136 9.26 21.99 -21.11
CA GLN A 136 10.26 21.91 -20.04
C GLN A 136 9.70 22.43 -18.71
N GLN A 137 8.87 23.48 -18.72
CA GLN A 137 8.18 23.99 -17.53
C GLN A 137 7.24 22.91 -16.94
N GLU A 138 6.47 22.21 -17.77
CA GLU A 138 5.62 21.10 -17.32
C GLU A 138 6.47 20.02 -16.63
N ARG A 139 7.56 19.59 -17.24
CA ARG A 139 8.48 18.60 -16.69
C ARG A 139 9.17 19.09 -15.39
N TYR A 140 9.57 20.36 -15.36
CA TYR A 140 10.13 21.00 -14.17
C TYR A 140 9.18 20.91 -12.97
N TYR A 141 7.93 21.35 -13.13
CA TYR A 141 6.94 21.31 -12.07
C TYR A 141 6.59 19.88 -11.68
N GLN A 142 6.43 18.97 -12.63
CA GLN A 142 6.22 17.55 -12.35
C GLN A 142 7.37 16.95 -11.53
N THR A 143 8.60 17.29 -11.85
CA THR A 143 9.80 16.83 -11.14
C THR A 143 9.85 17.42 -9.74
N GLN A 144 9.51 18.70 -9.57
CA GLN A 144 9.44 19.37 -8.27
C GLN A 144 8.34 18.77 -7.37
N ILE A 145 7.17 18.47 -7.93
CA ILE A 145 6.08 17.80 -7.23
C ILE A 145 6.51 16.41 -6.76
N LYS A 146 7.15 15.62 -7.63
CA LYS A 146 7.70 14.30 -7.26
C LYS A 146 8.79 14.40 -6.19
N ALA A 147 9.68 15.41 -6.29
CA ALA A 147 10.74 15.63 -5.30
C ALA A 147 10.21 16.00 -3.91
N ALA A 148 9.00 16.58 -3.84
CA ALA A 148 8.35 16.91 -2.57
C ALA A 148 7.80 15.67 -1.83
N GLN A 149 7.64 14.52 -2.49
CA GLN A 149 7.09 13.27 -1.94
C GLN A 149 5.80 13.49 -1.13
N ASP A 150 4.86 14.25 -1.67
CA ASP A 150 3.59 14.63 -1.03
C ASP A 150 3.73 15.30 0.34
N ARG A 151 4.93 15.77 0.71
CA ARG A 151 5.12 16.56 1.92
C ARG A 151 4.57 17.97 1.70
N PRO A 152 3.58 18.40 2.49
CA PRO A 152 3.04 19.75 2.36
C PRO A 152 4.15 20.77 2.57
N SER A 153 4.32 21.66 1.62
CA SER A 153 5.33 22.71 1.70
C SER A 153 4.95 23.84 0.74
N LEU A 154 5.45 25.03 1.03
CA LEU A 154 5.26 26.18 0.14
C LEU A 154 5.81 25.92 -1.27
N THR A 155 6.94 25.21 -1.36
CA THR A 155 7.53 24.80 -2.65
C THR A 155 6.61 23.90 -3.44
N LEU A 156 5.98 22.92 -2.81
CA LEU A 156 5.00 22.03 -3.44
C LEU A 156 3.78 22.81 -3.94
N ILE A 157 3.25 23.72 -3.15
CA ILE A 157 2.09 24.54 -3.52
C ILE A 157 2.44 25.44 -4.71
N ARG A 158 3.60 26.10 -4.69
CA ARG A 158 4.10 26.89 -5.81
C ARG A 158 4.28 26.06 -7.08
N ALA A 159 4.71 24.80 -6.95
CA ALA A 159 4.83 23.90 -8.08
C ALA A 159 3.47 23.56 -8.71
N TYR A 160 2.45 23.27 -7.90
CA TYR A 160 1.09 23.07 -8.40
C TYR A 160 0.52 24.33 -9.06
N ILE A 161 0.71 25.50 -8.43
CA ILE A 161 0.26 26.79 -8.98
C ILE A 161 0.96 27.10 -10.31
N GLY A 162 2.27 26.81 -10.41
CA GLY A 162 3.04 27.02 -11.64
C GLY A 162 2.68 26.04 -12.76
N GLN A 163 2.28 24.83 -12.41
CA GLN A 163 1.86 23.81 -13.36
C GLN A 163 0.46 24.08 -13.93
N GLU A 164 -0.43 24.70 -13.14
CA GLU A 164 -1.85 24.86 -13.45
C GLU A 164 -2.11 25.44 -14.86
N PRO A 165 -1.46 26.54 -15.31
CA PRO A 165 -1.72 27.12 -16.63
C PRO A 165 -1.34 26.21 -17.81
N LEU A 166 -0.52 25.19 -17.58
CA LEU A 166 -0.03 24.24 -18.59
C LEU A 166 -0.97 23.04 -18.77
N LEU A 167 -1.97 22.89 -17.90
CA LEU A 167 -2.88 21.75 -17.85
C LEU A 167 -4.25 22.08 -18.45
N GLN A 168 -4.93 21.04 -18.99
CA GLN A 168 -6.27 21.17 -19.56
C GLN A 168 -7.17 20.01 -19.09
N GLY A 169 -8.49 20.23 -19.15
CA GLY A 169 -9.50 19.20 -18.85
C GLY A 169 -9.36 18.58 -17.45
N ASP A 170 -9.46 17.28 -17.35
CA ASP A 170 -9.39 16.55 -16.08
C ASP A 170 -8.05 16.70 -15.34
N ALA A 171 -6.96 16.93 -16.07
CA ALA A 171 -5.66 17.17 -15.45
C ALA A 171 -5.63 18.50 -14.70
N HIS A 172 -6.30 19.52 -15.24
CA HIS A 172 -6.46 20.83 -14.59
C HIS A 172 -7.27 20.72 -13.29
N GLN A 173 -8.42 20.02 -13.29
CA GLN A 173 -9.21 19.79 -12.07
C GLN A 173 -8.42 19.00 -11.01
N ARG A 174 -7.73 17.94 -11.42
CA ARG A 174 -6.87 17.18 -10.49
C ARG A 174 -5.78 18.04 -9.86
N ASN A 175 -5.19 18.97 -10.61
CA ASN A 175 -4.18 19.88 -10.09
C ASN A 175 -4.78 20.86 -9.06
N ILE A 176 -5.99 21.40 -9.32
CA ILE A 176 -6.74 22.24 -8.37
C ILE A 176 -7.01 21.46 -7.07
N ASP A 177 -7.47 20.21 -7.18
CA ASP A 177 -7.76 19.36 -6.03
C ASP A 177 -6.48 19.01 -5.23
N GLN A 178 -5.37 18.77 -5.91
CA GLN A 178 -4.07 18.51 -5.30
C GLN A 178 -3.49 19.75 -4.63
N THR A 179 -3.66 20.94 -5.25
CA THR A 179 -3.29 22.23 -4.64
C THR A 179 -4.05 22.44 -3.34
N TRP A 180 -5.36 22.22 -3.38
CA TRP A 180 -6.23 22.33 -2.20
C TRP A 180 -5.84 21.33 -1.11
N ALA A 181 -5.64 20.08 -1.47
CA ALA A 181 -5.21 19.04 -0.56
C ALA A 181 -3.83 19.33 0.07
N ALA A 182 -2.90 19.92 -0.68
CA ALA A 182 -1.60 20.33 -0.14
C ALA A 182 -1.74 21.50 0.85
N LEU A 183 -2.59 22.49 0.53
CA LEU A 183 -2.87 23.64 1.39
C LEU A 183 -3.53 23.26 2.71
N THR A 184 -4.55 22.41 2.66
CA THR A 184 -5.27 21.95 3.86
C THR A 184 -4.42 21.09 4.81
N ARG A 185 -3.29 20.57 4.33
CA ARG A 185 -2.33 19.78 5.10
C ARG A 185 -1.17 20.60 5.68
N LEU A 186 -1.08 21.90 5.40
CA LEU A 186 -0.07 22.78 6.00
C LEU A 186 -0.32 22.95 7.49
N THR A 187 0.74 22.88 8.27
CA THR A 187 0.67 23.19 9.70
C THR A 187 0.61 24.70 9.95
N GLN A 188 0.14 25.11 11.12
CA GLN A 188 0.19 26.52 11.52
C GLN A 188 1.62 27.08 11.55
N GLN A 189 2.60 26.23 11.87
CA GLN A 189 4.00 26.61 11.87
C GLN A 189 4.50 26.86 10.44
N ASP A 190 4.10 26.01 9.48
CA ASP A 190 4.42 26.21 8.06
C ASP A 190 3.82 27.51 7.55
N MET A 191 2.56 27.78 7.88
CA MET A 191 1.87 29.01 7.49
C MET A 191 2.49 30.26 8.13
N GLY A 192 2.90 30.18 9.40
CA GLY A 192 3.54 31.31 10.11
C GLY A 192 4.93 31.66 9.60
N SER A 193 5.63 30.72 8.96
CA SER A 193 6.96 30.92 8.36
C SER A 193 6.91 31.30 6.88
N MET A 194 5.71 31.38 6.26
CA MET A 194 5.56 31.68 4.85
C MET A 194 5.93 33.12 4.50
N VAL A 195 6.84 33.25 3.55
CA VAL A 195 7.11 34.51 2.87
C VAL A 195 6.39 34.49 1.52
N ILE A 196 5.37 35.35 1.38
CA ILE A 196 4.61 35.52 0.14
C ILE A 196 5.16 36.74 -0.58
N ASN A 197 5.52 36.58 -1.85
CA ASN A 197 6.01 37.69 -2.66
C ASN A 197 4.83 38.54 -3.18
N VAL A 198 5.08 39.82 -3.47
CA VAL A 198 4.05 40.79 -3.90
C VAL A 198 3.36 40.39 -5.21
N ASP A 199 4.00 39.59 -6.05
CA ASP A 199 3.51 39.10 -7.34
C ASP A 199 2.76 37.74 -7.24
N GLU A 200 2.71 37.10 -6.07
CA GLU A 200 2.06 35.80 -5.85
C GLU A 200 0.55 35.91 -5.54
N ASN A 201 -0.18 36.66 -6.34
CA ASN A 201 -1.64 36.87 -6.15
C ASN A 201 -2.46 35.57 -6.16
N THR A 202 -2.04 34.55 -6.95
CA THR A 202 -2.71 33.25 -6.99
C THR A 202 -2.51 32.51 -5.67
N LEU A 203 -1.31 32.53 -5.11
CA LEU A 203 -1.03 31.92 -3.80
C LEU A 203 -1.83 32.63 -2.70
N GLN A 204 -1.89 33.96 -2.73
CA GLN A 204 -2.69 34.74 -1.77
C GLN A 204 -4.18 34.37 -1.86
N GLY A 205 -4.72 34.23 -3.08
CA GLY A 205 -6.11 33.80 -3.28
C GLY A 205 -6.38 32.41 -2.72
N TRP A 206 -5.45 31.49 -2.86
CA TRP A 206 -5.54 30.15 -2.26
C TRP A 206 -5.54 30.18 -0.72
N LEU A 207 -4.68 31.00 -0.12
CA LEU A 207 -4.60 31.14 1.35
C LEU A 207 -5.86 31.82 1.92
N ASP A 208 -6.40 32.81 1.22
CA ASP A 208 -7.67 33.44 1.60
C ASP A 208 -8.83 32.43 1.52
N LEU A 209 -8.86 31.58 0.49
CA LEU A 209 -9.87 30.53 0.37
C LEU A 209 -9.73 29.48 1.49
N LEU A 210 -8.50 29.12 1.85
CA LEU A 210 -8.23 28.23 2.98
C LEU A 210 -8.72 28.83 4.30
N ASN A 211 -8.43 30.10 4.55
CA ASN A 211 -8.89 30.80 5.75
C ASN A 211 -10.42 30.89 5.83
N LEU A 212 -11.09 31.15 4.70
CA LEU A 212 -12.57 31.15 4.65
C LEU A 212 -13.12 29.76 4.99
N TRP A 213 -12.52 28.70 4.44
CA TRP A 213 -12.92 27.34 4.74
C TRP A 213 -12.70 27.00 6.21
N GLN A 214 -11.54 27.32 6.77
CA GLN A 214 -11.23 27.06 8.19
C GLN A 214 -12.18 27.80 9.15
N THR A 215 -12.62 29.02 8.80
CA THR A 215 -13.46 29.85 9.67
C THR A 215 -14.96 29.64 9.47
N LYS A 216 -15.39 29.20 8.27
CA LYS A 216 -16.82 29.15 7.88
C LYS A 216 -17.32 27.73 7.57
N ALA A 217 -16.47 26.70 7.57
CA ALA A 217 -16.86 25.33 7.22
C ALA A 217 -17.97 24.76 8.11
N GLN A 218 -18.15 25.29 9.32
CA GLN A 218 -19.16 24.83 10.27
C GLN A 218 -20.61 25.18 9.84
N VAL A 219 -20.78 26.21 9.01
CA VAL A 219 -22.10 26.68 8.53
C VAL A 219 -22.06 26.69 7.00
N PRO A 220 -22.62 25.68 6.32
CA PRO A 220 -22.52 25.54 4.86
C PRO A 220 -23.04 26.76 4.07
N SER A 221 -24.11 27.41 4.52
CA SER A 221 -24.65 28.63 3.88
C SER A 221 -23.67 29.79 3.94
N ASP A 222 -23.02 29.98 5.09
CA ASP A 222 -22.07 31.05 5.30
C ASP A 222 -20.77 30.81 4.50
N LEU A 223 -20.35 29.58 4.42
CA LEU A 223 -19.21 29.17 3.59
C LEU A 223 -19.50 29.46 2.11
N GLN A 224 -20.68 29.07 1.62
CA GLN A 224 -21.06 29.32 0.23
C GLN A 224 -21.12 30.81 -0.11
N ALA A 225 -21.75 31.62 0.76
CA ALA A 225 -21.76 33.06 0.59
C ALA A 225 -20.36 33.69 0.60
N ALA A 226 -19.48 33.19 1.49
CA ALA A 226 -18.09 33.64 1.58
C ALA A 226 -17.27 33.23 0.35
N ILE A 227 -17.49 32.04 -0.21
CA ILE A 227 -16.86 31.59 -1.46
C ILE A 227 -17.29 32.45 -2.64
N GLU A 228 -18.59 32.81 -2.74
CA GLU A 228 -19.06 33.70 -3.79
C GLU A 228 -18.47 35.10 -3.66
N ASP A 229 -18.29 35.62 -2.43
CA ASP A 229 -17.57 36.87 -2.19
C ASP A 229 -16.10 36.79 -2.56
N TRP A 230 -15.45 35.66 -2.23
CA TRP A 230 -14.07 35.37 -2.60
C TRP A 230 -13.90 35.30 -4.13
N LYS A 231 -14.81 34.68 -4.88
CA LYS A 231 -14.79 34.64 -6.36
C LYS A 231 -14.86 36.05 -6.96
N ARG A 232 -15.63 36.95 -6.35
CA ARG A 232 -15.69 38.35 -6.79
C ARG A 232 -14.37 39.09 -6.57
N ARG A 233 -13.65 38.79 -5.48
CA ARG A 233 -12.33 39.37 -5.19
C ARG A 233 -11.22 38.78 -6.06
N TYR A 234 -11.33 37.51 -6.43
CA TYR A 234 -10.33 36.78 -7.19
C TYR A 234 -10.88 36.22 -8.52
N PRO A 235 -11.43 37.04 -9.45
CA PRO A 235 -12.15 36.52 -10.62
C PRO A 235 -11.26 35.79 -11.63
N ARG A 236 -9.94 35.99 -11.57
CA ARG A 236 -8.95 35.32 -12.45
C ARG A 236 -8.28 34.13 -11.80
N HIS A 237 -8.60 33.84 -10.56
CA HIS A 237 -8.02 32.71 -9.83
C HIS A 237 -8.51 31.38 -10.42
N PRO A 238 -7.66 30.34 -10.57
CA PRO A 238 -8.08 29.06 -11.11
C PRO A 238 -9.26 28.45 -10.36
N ALA A 239 -9.22 28.45 -9.03
CA ALA A 239 -10.30 27.96 -8.19
C ALA A 239 -11.59 28.82 -8.23
N ALA A 240 -11.56 30.05 -8.78
CA ALA A 240 -12.78 30.83 -8.97
C ALA A 240 -13.57 30.34 -10.19
N LYS A 241 -12.87 29.82 -11.21
CA LYS A 241 -13.48 29.22 -12.40
C LYS A 241 -13.93 27.78 -12.11
N GLN A 242 -13.15 27.03 -11.37
CA GLN A 242 -13.38 25.62 -11.08
C GLN A 242 -12.94 25.34 -9.64
N LEU A 243 -13.92 25.27 -8.72
CA LEU A 243 -13.65 25.04 -7.31
C LEU A 243 -12.99 23.67 -7.08
N PRO A 244 -12.15 23.53 -6.04
CA PRO A 244 -11.78 22.22 -5.54
C PRO A 244 -13.02 21.35 -5.32
N SER A 245 -12.92 20.08 -5.69
CA SER A 245 -14.04 19.13 -5.59
C SER A 245 -14.64 19.06 -4.19
N GLN A 246 -13.85 19.30 -3.15
CA GLN A 246 -14.30 19.38 -1.76
C GLN A 246 -15.17 20.62 -1.46
N LEU A 247 -15.03 21.71 -2.22
CA LEU A 247 -15.79 22.94 -2.04
C LEU A 247 -16.89 23.15 -3.08
N GLY A 248 -16.75 22.50 -4.26
CA GLY A 248 -17.66 22.63 -5.39
C GLY A 248 -18.78 21.59 -5.43
N GLY A 249 -18.80 20.63 -4.51
CA GLY A 249 -19.92 19.71 -4.37
C GLY A 249 -21.17 20.53 -4.07
N THR A 250 -22.09 20.62 -5.03
CA THR A 250 -23.47 21.03 -4.76
C THR A 250 -23.93 20.15 -3.61
N PRO A 251 -24.37 20.71 -2.46
CA PRO A 251 -25.12 19.90 -1.51
C PRO A 251 -26.23 19.28 -2.36
N PRO A 252 -26.49 17.97 -2.29
CA PRO A 252 -27.66 17.44 -2.96
C PRO A 252 -28.79 18.38 -2.59
N ALA A 253 -29.47 18.95 -3.62
CA ALA A 253 -30.53 19.91 -3.46
C ALA A 253 -31.36 19.45 -2.28
N ALA A 254 -31.56 20.33 -1.30
CA ALA A 254 -32.36 20.06 -0.14
C ALA A 254 -33.69 19.49 -0.65
N ALA A 255 -33.77 18.19 -0.69
CA ALA A 255 -35.03 17.50 -0.85
C ALA A 255 -35.84 17.97 0.35
N ALA A 256 -36.93 18.66 0.04
CA ALA A 256 -37.92 19.12 0.98
C ALA A 256 -38.05 18.12 2.11
N GLN A 257 -37.99 18.63 3.33
CA GLN A 257 -38.31 17.86 4.53
C GLN A 257 -39.63 17.14 4.30
N PRO A 258 -39.67 15.83 4.35
CA PRO A 258 -40.85 15.13 4.80
C PRO A 258 -40.77 15.12 6.32
N GLY A 259 -41.85 15.50 6.94
CA GLY A 259 -42.02 15.46 8.37
C GLY A 259 -41.74 14.10 8.97
N ASP A 260 -41.48 14.15 10.26
CA ASP A 260 -41.39 13.07 11.23
C ASP A 260 -41.97 11.72 10.72
N ASN A 261 -41.06 10.84 10.32
CA ASN A 261 -41.25 9.41 10.44
C ASN A 261 -39.84 8.79 10.42
N ALA A 262 -39.27 8.63 11.60
CA ALA A 262 -38.14 7.75 11.82
C ALA A 262 -38.55 6.34 11.35
N PRO A 263 -37.84 5.75 10.34
CA PRO A 263 -38.02 4.32 10.12
C PRO A 263 -37.36 3.59 11.28
N ALA A 264 -38.16 2.90 12.05
CA ALA A 264 -37.71 1.96 13.04
C ALA A 264 -36.80 0.91 12.38
N GLY A 265 -35.56 0.76 12.90
CA GLY A 265 -34.78 -0.46 12.81
C GLY A 265 -34.00 -0.71 11.55
N GLY A 266 -33.19 0.23 11.06
CA GLY A 266 -32.14 -0.06 10.06
C GLY A 266 -30.74 0.03 10.71
N ASN A 267 -29.90 -1.01 10.50
CA ASN A 267 -28.51 -1.02 10.97
C ASN A 267 -27.67 0.05 10.22
N ALA A 268 -27.57 1.27 10.76
CA ALA A 268 -26.72 2.30 10.19
C ALA A 268 -25.32 2.23 10.81
N ILE A 269 -24.28 2.34 9.98
CA ILE A 269 -22.88 2.27 10.43
C ILE A 269 -22.23 3.65 10.35
N ALA A 270 -21.59 4.06 11.46
CA ALA A 270 -20.71 5.21 11.52
C ALA A 270 -19.24 4.75 11.40
N LEU A 271 -18.53 5.21 10.38
CA LEU A 271 -17.11 4.92 10.18
C LEU A 271 -16.29 6.11 10.71
N LEU A 272 -15.61 5.92 11.85
CA LEU A 272 -14.83 6.94 12.56
C LEU A 272 -13.35 6.79 12.21
N LEU A 273 -12.80 7.73 11.46
CA LEU A 273 -11.43 7.68 10.97
C LEU A 273 -10.74 9.05 11.08
N PRO A 274 -9.42 9.10 11.32
CA PRO A 274 -8.64 10.34 11.24
C PRO A 274 -8.44 10.72 9.78
N LEU A 275 -9.27 11.62 9.26
CA LEU A 275 -9.26 12.02 7.85
C LEU A 275 -8.23 13.11 7.55
N ASN A 276 -7.52 13.61 8.57
CA ASN A 276 -6.48 14.62 8.47
C ASN A 276 -5.22 14.20 9.24
N GLY A 277 -4.08 14.83 8.92
CA GLY A 277 -2.82 14.56 9.58
C GLY A 277 -2.11 13.29 9.10
N GLN A 278 -1.10 12.85 9.87
CA GLN A 278 -0.22 11.73 9.47
C GLN A 278 -0.96 10.38 9.30
N ALA A 279 -2.05 10.19 10.01
CA ALA A 279 -2.82 8.95 9.95
C ALA A 279 -3.82 8.90 8.78
N GLN A 280 -4.01 10.00 8.05
CA GLN A 280 -4.95 10.08 6.92
C GLN A 280 -4.70 9.03 5.85
N VAL A 281 -3.44 8.77 5.51
CA VAL A 281 -3.07 7.79 4.47
C VAL A 281 -3.57 6.38 4.86
N PHE A 282 -3.42 6.04 6.14
CA PHE A 282 -3.90 4.77 6.70
C PHE A 282 -5.43 4.71 6.73
N ALA A 283 -6.06 5.80 7.20
CA ALA A 283 -7.51 5.95 7.22
C ALA A 283 -8.13 5.80 5.82
N ASN A 284 -7.53 6.43 4.80
CA ASN A 284 -7.98 6.34 3.42
C ASN A 284 -7.89 4.90 2.88
N ALA A 285 -6.82 4.16 3.18
CA ALA A 285 -6.70 2.77 2.75
C ALA A 285 -7.79 1.89 3.38
N ILE A 286 -8.06 2.06 4.68
CA ILE A 286 -9.14 1.37 5.39
C ILE A 286 -10.50 1.74 4.81
N GLN A 287 -10.79 3.02 4.59
CA GLN A 287 -12.05 3.50 4.03
C GLN A 287 -12.30 2.93 2.64
N GLN A 288 -11.28 2.86 1.79
CA GLN A 288 -11.38 2.28 0.45
C GLN A 288 -11.69 0.79 0.51
N GLY A 289 -11.01 0.02 1.36
CA GLY A 289 -11.28 -1.40 1.57
C GLY A 289 -12.68 -1.66 2.11
N PHE A 290 -13.11 -0.87 3.08
CA PHE A 290 -14.46 -0.92 3.65
C PHE A 290 -15.53 -0.66 2.57
N SER A 291 -15.33 0.37 1.75
CA SER A 291 -16.25 0.73 0.66
C SER A 291 -16.29 -0.32 -0.45
N ALA A 292 -15.14 -0.90 -0.80
CA ALA A 292 -15.04 -1.97 -1.79
C ALA A 292 -15.77 -3.24 -1.35
N ALA A 293 -15.65 -3.63 -0.09
CA ALA A 293 -16.39 -4.76 0.46
C ALA A 293 -17.89 -4.49 0.56
N ARG A 294 -18.28 -3.28 0.97
CA ARG A 294 -19.68 -2.84 1.02
C ARG A 294 -20.37 -2.88 -0.35
N SER A 295 -19.67 -2.43 -1.40
CA SER A 295 -20.22 -2.41 -2.77
C SER A 295 -20.29 -3.79 -3.42
N GLY A 296 -19.76 -4.83 -2.79
CA GLY A 296 -19.67 -6.18 -3.36
C GLY A 296 -18.72 -6.29 -4.56
N GLN A 297 -17.96 -5.23 -4.86
CA GLN A 297 -16.99 -5.23 -5.97
C GLN A 297 -15.82 -6.18 -5.73
N VAL A 298 -15.64 -6.60 -4.47
CA VAL A 298 -14.54 -7.45 -4.05
C VAL A 298 -15.04 -8.53 -3.13
N SER A 299 -15.05 -9.78 -3.61
CA SER A 299 -15.30 -10.97 -2.80
C SER A 299 -14.11 -11.91 -2.90
N LEU A 300 -13.51 -12.25 -1.75
CA LEU A 300 -12.51 -13.31 -1.69
C LEU A 300 -13.24 -14.65 -1.61
N ALA A 301 -13.29 -15.37 -2.71
CA ALA A 301 -13.70 -16.77 -2.71
C ALA A 301 -12.50 -17.60 -2.22
N MET A 302 -12.47 -17.94 -0.92
CA MET A 302 -11.51 -18.90 -0.38
C MET A 302 -11.92 -20.31 -0.78
N PRO A 303 -11.01 -21.15 -1.29
CA PRO A 303 -11.30 -22.59 -1.43
C PRO A 303 -11.46 -23.17 -0.01
N VAL A 304 -12.62 -23.73 0.24
CA VAL A 304 -12.90 -24.52 1.45
C VAL A 304 -12.00 -25.76 1.38
N GLN A 305 -10.96 -25.83 2.19
CA GLN A 305 -10.22 -27.06 2.40
C GLN A 305 -11.10 -28.00 3.24
N THR A 306 -11.83 -28.87 2.58
CA THR A 306 -12.40 -30.05 3.23
C THR A 306 -11.23 -30.96 3.63
N ALA A 307 -11.03 -31.11 4.93
CA ALA A 307 -10.14 -32.12 5.49
C ALA A 307 -10.69 -33.50 5.14
N GLN A 308 -10.14 -34.12 4.09
CA GLN A 308 -10.36 -35.54 3.83
C GLN A 308 -9.46 -36.32 4.79
N SER A 309 -10.10 -36.96 5.74
CA SER A 309 -9.50 -38.01 6.58
C SER A 309 -9.11 -39.20 5.67
N ALA A 310 -7.82 -39.38 5.44
CA ALA A 310 -7.30 -40.58 4.77
C ALA A 310 -7.28 -41.75 5.78
N SER A 311 -8.19 -42.68 5.61
CA SER A 311 -8.16 -43.98 6.26
C SER A 311 -7.18 -44.89 5.47
N THR A 312 -6.18 -45.37 6.17
CA THR A 312 -5.19 -46.33 5.71
C THR A 312 -5.80 -47.71 5.46
N ALA A 313 -5.59 -48.24 4.25
CA ALA A 313 -5.60 -49.69 4.05
C ALA A 313 -4.37 -50.05 3.18
N ALA A 314 -3.46 -50.77 3.81
CA ALA A 314 -2.32 -51.36 3.16
C ALA A 314 -2.73 -52.60 2.37
N THR A 315 -2.23 -52.72 1.13
CA THR A 315 -2.02 -54.07 0.53
C THR A 315 -0.81 -54.03 -0.42
N THR A 316 0.10 -54.88 -0.14
CA THR A 316 1.33 -55.21 -0.86
C THR A 316 1.09 -55.85 -2.24
N ALA A 317 1.89 -55.46 -3.25
CA ALA A 317 2.63 -56.36 -4.15
C ALA A 317 3.35 -55.59 -5.28
N SER A 318 4.61 -55.89 -5.43
CA SER A 318 5.59 -55.48 -6.48
C SER A 318 5.71 -56.60 -7.54
N PRO A 319 6.58 -56.52 -8.56
CA PRO A 319 6.61 -55.70 -9.78
C PRO A 319 6.68 -56.51 -11.09
N ALA A 320 6.46 -55.91 -12.25
CA ALA A 320 7.14 -56.31 -13.51
C ALA A 320 6.88 -55.30 -14.65
N ALA A 321 7.93 -54.84 -15.28
CA ALA A 321 7.99 -54.18 -16.59
C ALA A 321 8.39 -55.24 -17.67
N PRO A 322 8.61 -54.95 -18.98
CA PRO A 322 8.07 -53.89 -19.86
C PRO A 322 7.59 -54.46 -21.23
N ALA A 323 7.02 -53.66 -22.12
CA ALA A 323 7.40 -53.58 -23.54
C ALA A 323 6.27 -53.06 -24.48
N THR A 324 6.60 -51.99 -25.17
CA THR A 324 6.50 -51.64 -26.61
C THR A 324 5.18 -51.74 -27.39
N SER A 325 4.98 -50.66 -28.14
CA SER A 325 4.48 -50.50 -29.51
C SER A 325 3.05 -49.98 -29.71
N ALA A 326 2.98 -48.81 -30.32
CA ALA A 326 1.88 -48.33 -31.15
C ALA A 326 1.82 -49.11 -32.50
N PRO A 327 0.88 -48.94 -33.45
CA PRO A 327 -0.08 -47.84 -33.68
C PRO A 327 -1.46 -48.25 -34.22
N ASP A 328 -2.31 -47.23 -34.38
CA ASP A 328 -3.16 -46.92 -35.55
C ASP A 328 -4.67 -47.17 -35.55
N MET A 329 -5.35 -46.07 -35.82
CA MET A 329 -6.50 -45.83 -36.71
C MET A 329 -7.93 -46.28 -36.40
N SER A 330 -8.77 -45.27 -36.39
CA SER A 330 -10.09 -45.11 -37.01
C SER A 330 -11.36 -45.74 -36.41
N GLY A 331 -12.31 -44.90 -36.22
CA GLY A 331 -13.65 -45.13 -36.73
C GLY A 331 -14.83 -45.13 -35.78
N THR A 332 -15.65 -44.11 -35.92
CA THR A 332 -17.12 -44.09 -35.80
C THR A 332 -17.81 -44.15 -34.43
N SER A 333 -18.53 -43.06 -34.16
CA SER A 333 -19.78 -42.97 -33.38
C SER A 333 -20.88 -43.85 -33.98
N PRO A 334 -21.89 -44.34 -33.27
CA PRO A 334 -22.93 -43.48 -32.68
C PRO A 334 -23.73 -44.04 -31.46
N ALA A 335 -24.56 -43.10 -30.93
CA ALA A 335 -25.84 -43.30 -30.29
C ALA A 335 -25.97 -43.65 -28.80
N ALA A 336 -26.65 -42.73 -28.11
CA ALA A 336 -27.30 -42.94 -26.82
C ALA A 336 -28.42 -44.00 -26.84
N PRO A 337 -28.82 -44.55 -25.67
CA PRO A 337 -30.11 -44.15 -25.15
C PRO A 337 -30.28 -44.05 -23.62
N THR A 338 -31.14 -43.08 -23.26
CA THR A 338 -32.20 -43.08 -22.24
C THR A 338 -32.00 -43.63 -20.82
N ALA A 339 -32.16 -42.71 -19.93
CA ALA A 339 -32.89 -42.53 -18.65
C ALA A 339 -33.44 -43.74 -17.86
N SER A 340 -33.24 -43.71 -16.54
CA SER A 340 -34.25 -43.60 -15.47
C SER A 340 -33.83 -44.22 -14.15
N PRO A 341 -34.49 -43.99 -12.99
CA PRO A 341 -34.18 -42.89 -12.05
C PRO A 341 -33.78 -43.39 -10.63
N ALA A 342 -33.36 -42.43 -9.82
CA ALA A 342 -33.17 -42.26 -8.37
C ALA A 342 -33.41 -43.40 -7.37
N PRO A 343 -32.78 -43.29 -6.16
CA PRO A 343 -33.57 -42.72 -5.06
C PRO A 343 -32.88 -41.60 -4.29
N SER A 344 -33.71 -40.68 -3.89
CA SER A 344 -33.43 -39.53 -3.05
C SER A 344 -32.98 -39.95 -1.64
N THR A 345 -31.83 -39.50 -1.20
CA THR A 345 -31.52 -39.40 0.23
C THR A 345 -31.50 -37.93 0.61
N THR A 346 -32.43 -37.58 1.45
CA THR A 346 -32.56 -36.30 2.13
C THR A 346 -31.28 -35.96 2.88
N ALA A 347 -30.46 -35.05 2.34
CA ALA A 347 -29.40 -34.39 3.07
C ALA A 347 -30.04 -33.17 3.76
N THR A 348 -29.99 -33.19 5.07
CA THR A 348 -30.35 -32.08 5.95
C THR A 348 -29.51 -30.87 5.59
N ALA A 349 -30.18 -29.86 5.04
CA ALA A 349 -29.54 -28.58 4.67
C ALA A 349 -29.14 -27.86 5.98
N VAL A 350 -27.84 -27.64 6.14
CA VAL A 350 -27.30 -26.64 7.06
C VAL A 350 -27.75 -25.27 6.55
N PRO A 351 -28.31 -24.39 7.37
CA PRO A 351 -28.80 -23.11 6.90
C PRO A 351 -27.66 -22.31 6.30
N ALA A 352 -27.76 -22.02 5.01
CA ALA A 352 -26.91 -21.06 4.34
C ALA A 352 -27.16 -19.69 4.99
N LEU A 353 -26.09 -19.12 5.57
CA LEU A 353 -26.09 -17.74 6.03
C LEU A 353 -26.51 -16.83 4.88
N THR A 354 -27.67 -16.23 5.02
CA THR A 354 -28.16 -15.17 4.12
C THR A 354 -27.16 -14.01 4.21
N THR A 355 -26.34 -13.86 3.18
CA THR A 355 -25.61 -12.62 2.93
C THR A 355 -26.64 -11.51 2.75
N ALA A 356 -26.70 -10.58 3.71
CA ALA A 356 -27.47 -9.35 3.54
C ALA A 356 -27.06 -8.71 2.21
N ALA A 357 -28.04 -8.31 1.42
CA ALA A 357 -27.81 -7.73 0.09
C ALA A 357 -26.79 -6.58 0.17
N ALA A 358 -25.70 -6.69 -0.58
CA ALA A 358 -24.69 -5.67 -0.67
C ALA A 358 -25.34 -4.33 -1.03
N GLY A 359 -25.11 -3.30 -0.20
CA GLY A 359 -25.52 -1.92 -0.50
C GLY A 359 -26.72 -1.36 0.30
N THR A 360 -27.43 -2.14 1.11
CA THR A 360 -28.62 -1.66 1.84
C THR A 360 -28.30 -0.99 3.19
N ILE A 361 -27.13 -1.24 3.80
CA ILE A 361 -26.77 -0.64 5.09
C ILE A 361 -26.20 0.77 4.86
N PRO A 362 -26.84 1.84 5.39
CA PRO A 362 -26.30 3.20 5.28
C PRO A 362 -25.00 3.33 6.08
N VAL A 363 -24.00 3.96 5.47
CA VAL A 363 -22.70 4.23 6.09
C VAL A 363 -22.41 5.73 6.01
N LYS A 364 -22.06 6.34 7.14
CA LYS A 364 -21.60 7.73 7.21
C LYS A 364 -20.21 7.78 7.82
N VAL A 365 -19.32 8.57 7.21
CA VAL A 365 -17.92 8.72 7.67
C VAL A 365 -17.81 9.96 8.53
N TYR A 366 -17.07 9.85 9.64
CA TYR A 366 -16.82 10.92 10.60
C TYR A 366 -15.32 11.09 10.81
N ASP A 367 -14.88 12.34 10.82
CA ASP A 367 -13.48 12.69 11.03
C ASP A 367 -13.17 12.81 12.54
N THR A 368 -12.22 12.02 13.02
CA THR A 368 -11.77 12.06 14.42
C THR A 368 -10.54 12.96 14.63
N SER A 369 -9.97 13.54 13.57
CA SER A 369 -8.68 14.25 13.65
C SER A 369 -8.71 15.51 14.51
N ASN A 370 -9.86 16.24 14.52
CA ASN A 370 -9.94 17.60 15.06
C ASN A 370 -11.02 17.77 16.13
N GLN A 371 -11.66 16.69 16.56
CA GLN A 371 -12.75 16.72 17.53
C GLN A 371 -12.51 15.70 18.64
N ALA A 372 -13.00 16.00 19.83
CA ALA A 372 -13.02 15.02 20.90
C ALA A 372 -13.87 13.79 20.48
N LEU A 373 -13.36 12.58 20.68
CA LEU A 373 -14.01 11.33 20.29
C LEU A 373 -15.46 11.24 20.84
N ALA A 374 -15.70 11.70 22.07
CA ALA A 374 -17.03 11.73 22.67
C ALA A 374 -18.06 12.52 21.83
N ASN A 375 -17.64 13.67 21.26
CA ASN A 375 -18.51 14.49 20.42
C ASN A 375 -18.82 13.81 19.09
N VAL A 376 -17.82 13.13 18.51
CA VAL A 376 -17.99 12.37 17.26
C VAL A 376 -18.94 11.20 17.45
N ILE A 377 -18.81 10.46 18.55
CA ILE A 377 -19.72 9.37 18.91
C ILE A 377 -21.15 9.90 19.14
N ALA A 378 -21.30 10.98 19.90
CA ALA A 378 -22.61 11.58 20.14
C ALA A 378 -23.28 12.08 18.84
N GLN A 379 -22.49 12.63 17.92
CA GLN A 379 -22.98 13.04 16.60
C GLN A 379 -23.40 11.83 15.75
N ALA A 380 -22.61 10.77 15.73
CA ALA A 380 -22.96 9.53 15.03
C ALA A 380 -24.26 8.91 15.59
N GLN A 381 -24.42 8.93 16.91
CA GLN A 381 -25.62 8.47 17.60
C GLN A 381 -26.85 9.30 17.24
N LYS A 382 -26.72 10.64 17.25
CA LYS A 382 -27.78 11.56 16.83
C LYS A 382 -28.19 11.36 15.37
N ASP A 383 -27.26 11.01 14.51
CA ASP A 383 -27.50 10.73 13.09
C ASP A 383 -28.10 9.32 12.85
N GLY A 384 -28.41 8.56 13.89
CA GLY A 384 -29.08 7.27 13.84
C GLY A 384 -28.15 6.07 13.60
N ALA A 385 -26.84 6.20 13.85
CA ALA A 385 -25.94 5.07 13.80
C ALA A 385 -26.29 4.05 14.90
N THR A 386 -26.23 2.77 14.57
CA THR A 386 -26.39 1.64 15.52
C THR A 386 -25.07 0.93 15.77
N THR A 387 -24.13 1.06 14.85
CA THR A 387 -22.81 0.46 14.95
C THR A 387 -21.75 1.48 14.57
N ILE A 388 -20.67 1.53 15.34
CA ILE A 388 -19.48 2.35 15.09
C ILE A 388 -18.36 1.42 14.61
N VAL A 389 -17.66 1.81 13.55
CA VAL A 389 -16.40 1.20 13.09
C VAL A 389 -15.31 2.23 13.24
N GLY A 390 -14.30 1.95 14.03
CA GLY A 390 -13.33 2.90 14.53
C GLY A 390 -13.52 3.18 16.03
N PRO A 391 -12.74 4.08 16.63
CA PRO A 391 -11.66 4.84 16.01
C PRO A 391 -10.44 4.00 15.63
N LEU A 392 -9.50 4.63 14.88
CA LEU A 392 -8.27 4.00 14.43
C LEU A 392 -7.09 4.25 15.37
N LEU A 393 -6.99 5.45 15.92
CA LEU A 393 -5.83 5.85 16.71
C LEU A 393 -5.85 5.21 18.10
N LYS A 394 -4.69 4.71 18.56
CA LYS A 394 -4.57 4.00 19.84
C LYS A 394 -5.04 4.83 21.02
N ASN A 395 -4.65 6.11 21.08
CA ASN A 395 -5.06 7.05 22.13
C ASN A 395 -6.58 7.31 22.15
N GLU A 396 -7.26 7.20 21.03
CA GLU A 396 -8.73 7.30 20.93
C GLU A 396 -9.38 5.99 21.41
N VAL A 397 -8.83 4.85 21.00
CA VAL A 397 -9.32 3.53 21.43
C VAL A 397 -9.20 3.34 22.92
N GLU A 398 -8.14 3.85 23.56
CA GLU A 398 -7.95 3.83 25.01
C GLU A 398 -9.01 4.64 25.78
N GLN A 399 -9.67 5.61 25.15
CA GLN A 399 -10.75 6.41 25.76
C GLN A 399 -12.11 5.70 25.71
N LEU A 400 -12.32 4.74 24.79
CA LEU A 400 -13.61 4.09 24.56
C LEU A 400 -14.24 3.48 25.84
N PRO A 401 -13.51 2.73 26.68
CA PRO A 401 -14.12 2.15 27.89
C PRO A 401 -14.65 3.21 28.84
N GLY A 402 -13.95 4.35 28.96
CA GLY A 402 -14.37 5.48 29.81
C GLY A 402 -15.61 6.23 29.30
N LEU A 403 -15.84 6.19 27.97
CA LEU A 403 -17.02 6.79 27.34
C LEU A 403 -18.28 5.92 27.45
N ASN A 404 -18.10 4.62 27.77
CA ASN A 404 -19.17 3.65 27.93
C ASN A 404 -20.27 3.76 26.84
N PRO A 405 -19.92 3.56 25.56
CA PRO A 405 -20.83 3.75 24.44
C PRO A 405 -22.04 2.80 24.53
N THR A 406 -23.23 3.32 24.24
CA THR A 406 -24.45 2.52 24.15
C THR A 406 -24.60 1.81 22.80
N LEU A 407 -23.83 2.26 21.80
CA LEU A 407 -23.76 1.67 20.46
C LEU A 407 -22.73 0.54 20.42
N ASN A 408 -22.90 -0.38 19.49
CA ASN A 408 -21.90 -1.37 19.16
C ASN A 408 -20.67 -0.68 18.54
N VAL A 409 -19.47 -0.97 19.05
CA VAL A 409 -18.23 -0.37 18.59
C VAL A 409 -17.24 -1.45 18.15
N LEU A 410 -16.85 -1.44 16.90
CA LEU A 410 -15.72 -2.21 16.38
C LEU A 410 -14.52 -1.26 16.28
N ALA A 411 -13.72 -1.16 17.34
CA ALA A 411 -12.50 -0.34 17.34
C ALA A 411 -11.47 -0.93 16.37
N LEU A 412 -10.82 -0.06 15.57
CA LEU A 412 -9.82 -0.47 14.56
C LEU A 412 -8.39 -0.46 15.11
N ASN A 413 -8.25 -0.62 16.41
CA ASN A 413 -7.00 -0.79 17.14
C ASN A 413 -7.28 -1.48 18.48
N GLN A 414 -6.23 -1.74 19.23
CA GLN A 414 -6.31 -2.42 20.53
C GLN A 414 -5.64 -1.56 21.62
N PRO A 415 -6.28 -1.39 22.81
CA PRO A 415 -5.66 -0.72 23.94
C PRO A 415 -4.57 -1.61 24.58
N GLU A 416 -3.73 -1.04 25.44
CA GLU A 416 -2.72 -1.82 26.18
C GLU A 416 -3.37 -2.77 27.18
N HIS A 417 -4.45 -2.32 27.82
CA HIS A 417 -5.21 -3.11 28.77
C HIS A 417 -6.66 -3.19 28.31
N ILE A 418 -7.08 -4.40 27.97
CA ILE A 418 -8.46 -4.67 27.56
C ILE A 418 -9.33 -4.66 28.80
N GLN A 419 -10.36 -3.82 28.78
CA GLN A 419 -11.43 -3.83 29.78
C GLN A 419 -12.66 -4.47 29.13
N PRO A 420 -13.21 -5.54 29.69
CA PRO A 420 -14.38 -6.18 29.14
C PRO A 420 -15.55 -5.20 29.05
N ASN A 421 -16.10 -5.03 27.88
CA ASN A 421 -17.28 -4.21 27.62
C ASN A 421 -18.14 -4.91 26.55
N PRO A 422 -19.43 -5.19 26.81
CA PRO A 422 -20.26 -5.95 25.89
C PRO A 422 -20.52 -5.25 24.55
N ASN A 423 -20.32 -3.93 24.50
CA ASN A 423 -20.55 -3.14 23.29
C ASN A 423 -19.28 -2.85 22.50
N ILE A 424 -18.08 -3.24 23.00
CA ILE A 424 -16.82 -2.90 22.36
C ILE A 424 -16.09 -4.17 21.94
N CYS A 425 -15.82 -4.28 20.65
CA CYS A 425 -14.92 -5.28 20.10
C CYS A 425 -13.67 -4.59 19.51
N TYR A 426 -12.54 -5.25 19.53
CA TYR A 426 -11.27 -4.71 19.07
C TYR A 426 -10.75 -5.50 17.88
N PHE A 427 -10.44 -4.83 16.80
CA PHE A 427 -9.86 -5.41 15.59
C PHE A 427 -8.60 -4.63 15.19
N ALA A 428 -7.44 -5.26 15.26
CA ALA A 428 -6.15 -4.65 14.95
C ALA A 428 -5.30 -5.56 14.04
N LEU A 429 -4.40 -4.96 13.26
CA LEU A 429 -3.31 -5.69 12.60
C LEU A 429 -2.12 -5.78 13.58
N SER A 430 -2.36 -6.41 14.72
CA SER A 430 -1.41 -6.47 15.82
C SER A 430 -0.25 -7.43 15.50
N PRO A 431 1.02 -7.00 15.68
CA PRO A 431 2.16 -7.91 15.62
C PRO A 431 2.14 -8.99 16.70
N GLU A 432 1.49 -8.72 17.82
CA GLU A 432 1.31 -9.67 18.94
C GLU A 432 0.38 -10.82 18.54
N ASP A 433 -0.70 -10.50 17.82
CA ASP A 433 -1.64 -11.49 17.29
C ASP A 433 -0.94 -12.42 16.27
N GLU A 434 -0.15 -11.83 15.39
CA GLU A 434 0.68 -12.59 14.44
C GLU A 434 1.70 -13.49 15.16
N ALA A 435 2.34 -13.00 16.22
CA ALA A 435 3.28 -13.78 17.02
C ALA A 435 2.60 -14.93 17.75
N ALA A 436 1.37 -14.71 18.23
CA ALA A 436 0.57 -15.76 18.88
C ALA A 436 0.16 -16.85 17.88
N ASP A 437 -0.23 -16.47 16.63
CA ASP A 437 -0.50 -17.43 15.56
C ASP A 437 0.77 -18.20 15.16
N ALA A 438 1.93 -17.51 15.08
CA ALA A 438 3.22 -18.15 14.80
C ALA A 438 3.59 -19.19 15.85
N ALA A 439 3.42 -18.88 17.14
CA ALA A 439 3.66 -19.84 18.22
C ALA A 439 2.80 -21.10 18.07
N GLN A 440 1.51 -20.93 17.73
CA GLN A 440 0.59 -22.05 17.53
C GLN A 440 0.98 -22.89 16.30
N PHE A 441 1.36 -22.23 15.21
CA PHE A 441 1.75 -22.92 13.99
C PHE A 441 3.04 -23.72 14.19
N ILE A 442 4.07 -23.11 14.76
CA ILE A 442 5.36 -23.75 15.03
C ILE A 442 5.20 -24.95 16.01
N HIS A 443 4.38 -24.78 17.04
CA HIS A 443 4.09 -25.89 17.98
C HIS A 443 3.36 -27.06 17.30
N LYS A 444 2.41 -26.79 16.40
CA LYS A 444 1.72 -27.81 15.61
C LYS A 444 2.65 -28.58 14.68
N GLN A 445 3.75 -27.97 14.24
CA GLN A 445 4.80 -28.66 13.48
C GLN A 445 5.73 -29.53 14.34
N GLY A 446 5.39 -29.71 15.63
CA GLY A 446 6.13 -30.58 16.55
C GLY A 446 7.44 -29.99 17.07
N LYS A 447 7.65 -28.68 16.94
CA LYS A 447 8.84 -28.00 17.44
C LYS A 447 8.74 -27.84 18.98
N GLN A 448 9.91 -27.95 19.66
CA GLN A 448 9.98 -27.95 21.11
C GLN A 448 10.85 -26.81 21.68
N HIS A 449 11.85 -26.35 20.92
CA HIS A 449 12.87 -25.42 21.38
C HIS A 449 12.97 -24.18 20.46
N PRO A 450 11.93 -23.29 20.50
CA PRO A 450 11.93 -22.11 19.64
C PRO A 450 12.86 -21.02 20.15
N LEU A 451 13.59 -20.39 19.23
CA LEU A 451 14.34 -19.15 19.40
C LEU A 451 13.66 -18.04 18.62
N ILE A 452 13.44 -16.88 19.25
CA ILE A 452 12.94 -15.69 18.58
C ILE A 452 14.08 -14.74 18.31
N LEU A 453 14.31 -14.41 17.02
CA LEU A 453 15.18 -13.33 16.61
C LEU A 453 14.34 -12.06 16.42
N ALA A 454 14.47 -11.10 17.34
CA ALA A 454 13.64 -9.90 17.36
C ALA A 454 14.49 -8.61 17.33
N PRO A 455 14.02 -7.53 16.68
CA PRO A 455 14.69 -6.25 16.74
C PRO A 455 14.73 -5.70 18.17
N ARG A 456 15.68 -4.83 18.44
CA ARG A 456 15.71 -4.08 19.72
C ARG A 456 14.54 -3.11 19.80
N GLY A 457 14.04 -2.83 21.01
CA GLY A 457 12.99 -1.86 21.30
C GLY A 457 11.58 -2.47 21.44
N ASN A 458 10.61 -1.60 21.63
CA ASN A 458 9.23 -1.94 22.04
C ASN A 458 8.56 -2.99 21.14
N LEU A 459 8.71 -2.90 19.81
CA LEU A 459 8.12 -3.90 18.92
C LEU A 459 8.64 -5.31 19.22
N GLY A 460 9.96 -5.46 19.34
CA GLY A 460 10.57 -6.76 19.64
C GLY A 460 10.13 -7.29 21.00
N ASP A 461 10.01 -6.42 22.01
CA ASP A 461 9.58 -6.79 23.37
C ASP A 461 8.15 -7.34 23.36
N ARG A 462 7.23 -6.65 22.73
CA ARG A 462 5.82 -7.03 22.63
C ARG A 462 5.62 -8.34 21.88
N VAL A 463 6.30 -8.50 20.73
CA VAL A 463 6.21 -9.72 19.91
C VAL A 463 6.76 -10.93 20.66
N VAL A 464 7.91 -10.77 21.35
CA VAL A 464 8.51 -11.84 22.15
C VAL A 464 7.57 -12.26 23.30
N ALA A 465 7.00 -11.28 24.01
CA ALA A 465 6.06 -11.56 25.10
C ALA A 465 4.80 -12.29 24.62
N ALA A 466 4.22 -11.86 23.48
CA ALA A 466 3.02 -12.47 22.91
C ALA A 466 3.28 -13.90 22.41
N PHE A 467 4.40 -14.13 21.73
CA PHE A 467 4.81 -15.47 21.30
C PHE A 467 5.00 -16.40 22.50
N ALA A 468 5.77 -15.97 23.51
CA ALA A 468 6.06 -16.79 24.69
C ALA A 468 4.78 -17.12 25.48
N LYS A 469 3.86 -16.16 25.63
CA LYS A 469 2.55 -16.37 26.26
C LYS A 469 1.74 -17.44 25.52
N SER A 470 1.64 -17.31 24.17
CA SER A 470 0.89 -18.27 23.36
C SER A 470 1.55 -19.65 23.34
N TRP A 471 2.88 -19.71 23.35
CA TRP A 471 3.65 -20.96 23.44
C TRP A 471 3.37 -21.71 24.73
N GLN A 472 3.38 -21.01 25.87
CA GLN A 472 3.09 -21.60 27.17
C GLN A 472 1.64 -22.10 27.31
N GLN A 473 0.69 -21.40 26.70
CA GLN A 473 -0.72 -21.85 26.69
C GLN A 473 -0.92 -23.19 25.96
N GLN A 474 0.04 -23.60 25.14
CA GLN A 474 0.04 -24.89 24.46
C GLN A 474 0.89 -25.94 25.18
N ALA A 475 1.18 -25.75 26.46
CA ALA A 475 2.09 -26.57 27.25
C ALA A 475 3.50 -26.69 26.65
N GLY A 476 3.91 -25.68 25.89
CA GLY A 476 5.26 -25.58 25.32
C GLY A 476 6.33 -25.32 26.38
N GLY A 477 7.56 -25.74 26.06
CA GLY A 477 8.73 -25.51 26.92
C GLY A 477 9.23 -24.07 26.96
N VAL A 478 10.50 -23.90 27.27
CA VAL A 478 11.15 -22.59 27.36
C VAL A 478 11.33 -21.98 25.96
N VAL A 479 10.91 -20.73 25.82
CA VAL A 479 11.17 -19.91 24.63
C VAL A 479 12.45 -19.13 24.83
N LEU A 480 13.37 -19.17 23.87
CA LEU A 480 14.57 -18.35 23.85
C LEU A 480 14.36 -17.08 23.04
N GLN A 481 14.99 -15.99 23.43
CA GLN A 481 15.02 -14.73 22.68
C GLN A 481 16.44 -14.25 22.45
N GLN A 482 16.66 -13.68 21.26
CA GLN A 482 17.91 -13.01 20.91
C GLN A 482 17.58 -11.73 20.17
N ARG A 483 18.26 -10.63 20.56
CA ARG A 483 18.08 -9.32 19.93
C ARG A 483 19.01 -9.17 18.73
N THR A 484 18.43 -8.74 17.61
CA THR A 484 19.19 -8.40 16.40
C THR A 484 19.47 -6.91 16.35
N GLY A 485 20.61 -6.54 15.75
CA GLY A 485 20.91 -5.17 15.38
C GLY A 485 20.18 -4.76 14.08
N GLY A 486 20.26 -3.48 13.72
CA GLY A 486 19.78 -2.99 12.43
C GLY A 486 20.64 -3.44 11.24
N VAL A 487 20.23 -3.07 10.02
CA VAL A 487 20.94 -3.41 8.77
C VAL A 487 22.44 -3.11 8.81
N TYR A 488 22.83 -1.98 9.43
CA TYR A 488 24.25 -1.62 9.56
C TYR A 488 25.03 -2.63 10.43
N ASP A 489 24.51 -2.96 11.61
CA ASP A 489 25.13 -3.91 12.54
C ASP A 489 25.23 -5.30 11.89
N LEU A 490 24.18 -5.72 11.18
CA LEU A 490 24.14 -7.00 10.48
C LEU A 490 25.16 -7.07 9.34
N LYS A 491 25.31 -6.01 8.55
CA LYS A 491 26.35 -5.92 7.50
C LYS A 491 27.75 -6.00 8.08
N GLN A 492 28.01 -5.30 9.18
CA GLN A 492 29.31 -5.34 9.86
C GLN A 492 29.60 -6.76 10.39
N ALA A 493 28.61 -7.41 11.01
CA ALA A 493 28.77 -8.78 11.51
C ALA A 493 29.00 -9.78 10.37
N LEU A 494 28.29 -9.67 9.25
CA LEU A 494 28.46 -10.51 8.07
C LEU A 494 29.86 -10.34 7.47
N ASN A 495 30.34 -9.09 7.31
CA ASN A 495 31.67 -8.79 6.75
C ASN A 495 32.81 -9.30 7.65
N SER A 496 32.60 -9.37 8.96
CA SER A 496 33.57 -9.96 9.91
C SER A 496 33.54 -11.49 9.94
N GLY A 497 32.66 -12.14 9.17
CA GLY A 497 32.45 -13.59 9.19
C GLY A 497 31.77 -14.10 10.48
N ALA A 498 31.21 -13.18 11.28
CA ALA A 498 30.49 -13.55 12.49
C ALA A 498 29.09 -14.06 12.13
N GLY A 499 28.89 -15.37 12.24
CA GLY A 499 27.53 -15.95 12.18
C GLY A 499 26.73 -15.57 13.44
N ILE A 500 25.41 -15.71 13.39
CA ILE A 500 24.52 -15.51 14.54
C ILE A 500 24.57 -16.78 15.40
N PRO A 501 25.05 -16.69 16.66
CA PRO A 501 24.93 -17.80 17.59
C PRO A 501 23.44 -17.99 17.92
N LEU A 502 22.91 -19.19 17.74
CA LEU A 502 21.51 -19.51 18.10
C LEU A 502 21.42 -19.87 19.59
N ASN A 503 21.90 -18.95 20.44
CA ASN A 503 21.92 -19.08 21.89
C ASN A 503 21.20 -17.85 22.48
N GLY A 504 19.90 -17.96 22.70
CA GLY A 504 19.11 -16.89 23.27
C GLY A 504 19.04 -16.93 24.79
N GLN A 505 18.48 -15.86 25.37
CA GLN A 505 18.11 -15.84 26.79
C GLN A 505 16.67 -16.35 26.94
N PRO A 506 16.35 -17.09 28.04
CA PRO A 506 14.98 -17.50 28.31
C PRO A 506 14.04 -16.30 28.46
N VAL A 507 12.84 -16.40 27.88
CA VAL A 507 11.77 -15.41 28.08
C VAL A 507 11.07 -15.71 29.40
N ILE A 508 11.15 -14.78 30.36
CA ILE A 508 10.45 -14.88 31.65
C ILE A 508 9.06 -14.25 31.46
N THR A 509 8.01 -15.04 31.54
CA THR A 509 6.63 -14.55 31.54
C THR A 509 6.09 -14.40 32.95
N ALA A 510 5.13 -13.51 33.17
CA ALA A 510 4.54 -13.23 34.48
C ALA A 510 3.88 -14.47 35.14
N ALA A 511 3.60 -15.54 34.37
CA ALA A 511 3.14 -16.83 34.91
C ALA A 511 4.21 -17.57 35.74
N SER A 512 5.47 -17.15 35.63
CA SER A 512 6.59 -17.66 36.46
C SER A 512 6.84 -16.79 37.70
N ALA A 513 5.94 -15.87 38.05
CA ALA A 513 6.04 -15.09 39.28
C ALA A 513 5.96 -16.03 40.51
N PRO A 514 6.77 -15.82 41.56
CA PRO A 514 6.84 -16.71 42.70
C PRO A 514 5.47 -16.85 43.38
N GLN A 515 5.05 -18.08 43.61
CA GLN A 515 3.85 -18.37 44.41
C GLN A 515 3.97 -17.74 45.79
N PRO A 516 2.85 -17.30 46.39
CA PRO A 516 2.87 -16.61 47.66
C PRO A 516 3.58 -17.47 48.71
N SER A 517 4.48 -16.84 49.45
CA SER A 517 5.20 -17.44 50.56
C SER A 517 4.24 -18.12 51.57
N THR A 518 4.52 -19.36 51.90
CA THR A 518 3.73 -20.08 52.92
C THR A 518 4.27 -19.71 54.30
N THR A 519 3.43 -19.09 55.12
CA THR A 519 3.77 -18.78 56.51
C THR A 519 3.33 -19.95 57.41
N VAL A 520 4.29 -20.65 57.99
CA VAL A 520 4.03 -21.70 59.00
C VAL A 520 4.66 -21.26 60.29
N GLY A 521 3.85 -21.09 61.37
CA GLY A 521 4.33 -20.78 62.72
C GLY A 521 4.99 -19.39 62.88
N GLY A 522 4.59 -18.39 62.08
CA GLY A 522 5.14 -17.01 62.16
C GLY A 522 6.48 -16.81 61.47
N LEU A 523 7.08 -17.83 60.87
CA LEU A 523 8.25 -17.71 60.00
C LEU A 523 7.80 -17.76 58.52
N THR A 524 8.07 -16.70 57.79
CA THR A 524 7.89 -16.66 56.35
C THR A 524 9.08 -17.38 55.70
N ILE A 525 8.83 -18.58 55.20
CA ILE A 525 9.81 -19.32 54.38
C ILE A 525 9.72 -18.74 52.97
N PRO A 526 10.75 -18.07 52.46
CA PRO A 526 10.79 -17.70 51.06
C PRO A 526 10.76 -19.00 50.26
N ASN A 527 9.73 -19.19 49.45
CA ASN A 527 9.77 -20.27 48.47
C ASN A 527 10.97 -19.97 47.58
N GLN A 528 11.96 -20.85 47.61
CA GLN A 528 13.09 -20.76 46.68
C GLN A 528 12.47 -20.74 45.29
N ALA A 529 12.69 -19.65 44.58
CA ALA A 529 12.36 -19.60 43.14
C ALA A 529 12.90 -20.91 42.51
N PRO A 530 12.08 -21.64 41.74
CA PRO A 530 12.61 -22.81 41.06
C PRO A 530 13.87 -22.34 40.34
N PRO A 531 14.97 -23.13 40.36
CA PRO A 531 16.22 -22.74 39.76
C PRO A 531 15.85 -22.30 38.36
N ILE A 532 16.17 -21.04 38.01
CA ILE A 532 16.13 -20.58 36.63
C ILE A 532 16.97 -21.64 35.93
N ALA A 533 16.31 -22.54 35.20
CA ALA A 533 17.02 -23.47 34.39
C ALA A 533 17.87 -22.60 33.49
N THR A 534 19.14 -22.48 33.84
CA THR A 534 20.17 -22.02 32.90
C THR A 534 20.13 -23.07 31.82
N ALA A 535 19.19 -22.89 30.87
CA ALA A 535 19.21 -23.57 29.63
C ALA A 535 20.51 -23.08 28.96
N THR A 536 21.61 -23.73 29.34
CA THR A 536 22.84 -23.71 28.57
C THR A 536 22.44 -24.29 27.22
N SER A 537 22.17 -23.38 26.30
CA SER A 537 21.72 -23.69 24.94
C SER A 537 22.89 -24.21 24.10
N ASP A 538 23.47 -25.30 24.52
CA ASP A 538 24.35 -26.05 23.64
C ASP A 538 23.49 -26.90 22.71
N GLY A 539 23.11 -26.29 21.58
CA GLY A 539 22.83 -27.02 20.36
C GLY A 539 21.42 -27.54 20.12
N ASN A 540 20.39 -27.14 20.85
CA ASN A 540 19.07 -27.78 20.74
C ASN A 540 17.93 -26.88 20.20
N VAL A 541 18.23 -25.75 19.56
CA VAL A 541 17.21 -24.92 18.90
C VAL A 541 16.73 -25.65 17.64
N ASP A 542 15.44 -25.98 17.58
CA ASP A 542 14.80 -26.69 16.48
C ASP A 542 13.90 -25.80 15.60
N ALA A 543 13.62 -24.57 16.05
CA ALA A 543 12.86 -23.57 15.34
C ALA A 543 13.41 -22.15 15.61
N VAL A 544 13.48 -21.30 14.58
CA VAL A 544 13.86 -19.89 14.70
C VAL A 544 12.75 -19.03 14.09
N TYR A 545 12.10 -18.20 14.93
CA TYR A 545 11.12 -17.23 14.47
C TYR A 545 11.77 -15.84 14.33
N ILE A 546 11.75 -15.27 13.13
CA ILE A 546 12.49 -14.08 12.73
C ILE A 546 11.54 -12.90 12.50
N ILE A 547 11.75 -11.80 13.22
CA ILE A 547 11.03 -10.54 13.02
C ILE A 547 12.00 -9.55 12.36
N ALA A 548 11.98 -9.50 11.04
CA ALA A 548 12.91 -8.72 10.24
C ALA A 548 12.23 -8.17 8.98
N THR A 549 12.80 -7.11 8.42
CA THR A 549 12.47 -6.65 7.05
C THR A 549 13.12 -7.55 6.00
N PRO A 550 12.73 -7.49 4.71
CA PRO A 550 13.39 -8.27 3.66
C PRO A 550 14.91 -8.01 3.59
N ASP A 551 15.32 -6.74 3.72
CA ASP A 551 16.74 -6.34 3.69
C ASP A 551 17.53 -6.90 4.88
N GLU A 552 16.93 -6.96 6.06
CA GLU A 552 17.53 -7.59 7.24
C GLU A 552 17.57 -9.11 7.08
N LEU A 553 16.53 -9.71 6.49
CA LEU A 553 16.44 -11.15 6.32
C LEU A 553 17.50 -11.70 5.35
N THR A 554 17.82 -10.97 4.26
CA THR A 554 18.91 -11.31 3.33
C THR A 554 20.29 -11.34 4.01
N LEU A 555 20.46 -10.61 5.11
CA LEU A 555 21.68 -10.64 5.92
C LEU A 555 21.61 -11.72 7.01
N LEU A 556 20.45 -11.87 7.65
CA LEU A 556 20.26 -12.81 8.77
C LEU A 556 20.36 -14.28 8.32
N LYS A 557 19.69 -14.64 7.21
CA LYS A 557 19.65 -16.05 6.76
C LYS A 557 21.02 -16.62 6.46
N PRO A 558 21.91 -15.98 5.68
CA PRO A 558 23.28 -16.47 5.49
C PRO A 558 24.07 -16.61 6.81
N MET A 559 23.89 -15.68 7.74
CA MET A 559 24.56 -15.71 9.05
C MET A 559 24.09 -16.89 9.92
N ILE A 560 22.80 -17.26 9.81
CA ILE A 560 22.25 -18.45 10.44
C ILE A 560 22.78 -19.71 9.75
N ASP A 561 22.81 -19.76 8.43
CA ASP A 561 23.29 -20.89 7.65
C ASP A 561 24.79 -21.16 7.83
N MET A 562 25.61 -20.11 8.02
CA MET A 562 27.05 -20.25 8.31
C MET A 562 27.35 -21.03 9.58
N ARG A 563 26.50 -20.89 10.60
CA ARG A 563 26.66 -21.58 11.90
C ARG A 563 26.09 -23.00 11.92
N ASN A 564 25.15 -23.31 11.03
CA ASN A 564 24.43 -24.57 11.03
C ASN A 564 25.03 -25.62 10.08
N LYS A 565 26.34 -25.80 10.12
CA LYS A 565 27.02 -26.85 9.34
C LYS A 565 26.84 -28.28 9.91
N GLY A 566 26.09 -28.44 11.00
CA GLY A 566 25.80 -29.70 11.67
C GLY A 566 24.53 -30.41 11.20
N ALA A 567 24.27 -31.59 11.74
CA ALA A 567 23.18 -32.49 11.34
C ALA A 567 21.76 -31.99 11.67
N LEU A 568 21.62 -31.03 12.57
CA LEU A 568 20.33 -30.46 13.01
C LEU A 568 20.23 -28.99 12.59
N ARG A 569 19.61 -28.75 11.43
CA ARG A 569 19.26 -27.39 11.03
C ARG A 569 17.90 -27.03 11.62
N PRO A 570 17.78 -25.90 12.34
CA PRO A 570 16.48 -25.45 12.81
C PRO A 570 15.59 -25.05 11.64
N ALA A 571 14.30 -25.28 11.76
CA ALA A 571 13.34 -24.74 10.81
C ALA A 571 13.24 -23.23 10.98
N LEU A 572 13.21 -22.49 9.87
CA LEU A 572 13.17 -21.03 9.86
C LEU A 572 11.76 -20.54 9.57
N TYR A 573 11.30 -19.63 10.40
CA TYR A 573 9.99 -18.97 10.31
C TYR A 573 10.17 -17.47 10.34
N ALA A 574 9.36 -16.74 9.61
CA ALA A 574 9.43 -15.29 9.56
C ALA A 574 8.04 -14.65 9.69
N SER A 575 7.99 -13.43 10.21
CA SER A 575 6.77 -12.64 10.25
C SER A 575 6.44 -12.02 8.88
N SER A 576 5.22 -11.51 8.73
CA SER A 576 4.76 -10.79 7.54
C SER A 576 5.64 -9.59 7.15
N ARG A 577 6.41 -9.03 8.10
CA ARG A 577 7.38 -7.97 7.84
C ARG A 577 8.50 -8.37 6.87
N SER A 578 8.79 -9.66 6.80
CA SER A 578 9.88 -10.24 6.00
C SER A 578 9.51 -10.49 4.54
N TYR A 579 8.25 -10.28 4.17
CA TYR A 579 7.77 -10.54 2.82
C TYR A 579 7.13 -9.30 2.19
N GLN A 580 7.50 -9.08 0.93
CA GLN A 580 6.82 -8.15 0.02
C GLN A 580 6.53 -8.88 -1.29
N ALA A 581 5.28 -8.86 -1.73
CA ALA A 581 4.92 -9.44 -3.03
C ALA A 581 5.64 -8.65 -4.14
N GLY A 582 6.30 -9.34 -5.05
CA GLY A 582 7.12 -8.69 -6.09
C GLY A 582 8.63 -8.73 -5.83
N LEU A 583 9.07 -9.25 -4.69
CA LEU A 583 10.49 -9.60 -4.50
C LEU A 583 10.93 -10.57 -5.61
N GLY A 584 12.08 -10.27 -6.22
CA GLY A 584 12.61 -10.97 -7.39
C GLY A 584 12.88 -12.45 -7.16
N PRO A 585 13.18 -13.20 -8.24
CA PRO A 585 13.49 -14.61 -8.13
C PRO A 585 14.70 -14.89 -7.25
N ASP A 586 15.72 -14.02 -7.28
CA ASP A 586 16.95 -14.18 -6.48
C ASP A 586 16.64 -14.24 -4.99
N PHE A 587 15.82 -13.31 -4.48
CA PHE A 587 15.37 -13.33 -3.08
C PHE A 587 14.66 -14.65 -2.75
N ARG A 588 13.80 -15.13 -3.61
CA ARG A 588 13.05 -16.37 -3.36
C ARG A 588 13.94 -17.61 -3.31
N PHE A 589 14.99 -17.66 -4.13
CA PHE A 589 15.99 -18.74 -4.07
C PHE A 589 16.86 -18.62 -2.83
N GLU A 590 17.26 -17.40 -2.46
CA GLU A 590 18.04 -17.16 -1.25
C GLU A 590 17.26 -17.57 0.02
N MET A 591 15.94 -17.37 0.03
CA MET A 591 15.07 -17.72 1.14
C MET A 591 14.60 -19.18 1.12
N GLU A 592 15.20 -20.05 0.32
CA GLU A 592 14.83 -21.46 0.24
C GLU A 592 14.65 -22.11 1.62
N GLY A 593 13.53 -22.80 1.81
CA GLY A 593 13.16 -23.49 3.05
C GLY A 593 12.56 -22.62 4.15
N LEU A 594 12.64 -21.28 4.06
CA LEU A 594 12.03 -20.36 5.02
C LEU A 594 10.50 -20.39 4.89
N GLN A 595 9.80 -20.49 6.02
CA GLN A 595 8.35 -20.35 6.10
C GLN A 595 8.00 -18.96 6.64
N PHE A 596 6.92 -18.37 6.16
CA PHE A 596 6.46 -17.07 6.65
C PHE A 596 4.94 -16.97 6.66
N SER A 597 4.41 -16.13 7.54
CA SER A 597 2.98 -15.82 7.59
C SER A 597 2.68 -14.49 6.91
N ASP A 598 1.56 -14.42 6.20
CA ASP A 598 0.97 -13.14 5.78
C ASP A 598 -0.55 -13.28 5.61
N ILE A 599 -1.20 -12.15 5.31
CA ILE A 599 -2.65 -12.11 5.08
C ILE A 599 -3.04 -12.84 3.80
N PRO A 600 -4.21 -13.48 3.73
CA PRO A 600 -4.67 -14.21 2.53
C PRO A 600 -4.63 -13.38 1.25
N LEU A 601 -4.95 -12.09 1.32
CA LEU A 601 -4.91 -11.21 0.16
C LEU A 601 -3.52 -11.12 -0.48
N LEU A 602 -2.45 -11.10 0.32
CA LEU A 602 -1.05 -11.02 -0.16
C LEU A 602 -0.46 -12.40 -0.49
N THR A 603 -1.04 -13.48 0.03
CA THR A 603 -0.54 -14.85 -0.17
C THR A 603 -1.21 -15.58 -1.33
N GLY A 604 -1.95 -14.87 -2.17
CA GLY A 604 -2.48 -15.39 -3.44
C GLY A 604 -3.94 -15.83 -3.44
N ALA A 605 -4.72 -15.51 -2.40
CA ALA A 605 -6.15 -15.80 -2.37
C ALA A 605 -6.93 -15.15 -3.54
N SER A 606 -6.46 -14.00 -4.03
CA SER A 606 -7.00 -13.34 -5.22
C SER A 606 -5.91 -12.54 -5.94
N PRO A 607 -5.15 -13.16 -6.87
CA PRO A 607 -4.01 -12.50 -7.54
C PRO A 607 -4.41 -11.25 -8.32
N ALA A 608 -5.54 -11.28 -9.02
CA ALA A 608 -6.03 -10.13 -9.80
C ALA A 608 -6.36 -8.92 -8.90
N LEU A 609 -7.04 -9.18 -7.80
CA LEU A 609 -7.35 -8.14 -6.80
C LEU A 609 -6.08 -7.60 -6.15
N MET A 610 -5.17 -8.48 -5.77
CA MET A 610 -3.90 -8.11 -5.17
C MET A 610 -3.10 -7.20 -6.13
N GLN A 611 -3.02 -7.54 -7.40
CA GLN A 611 -2.35 -6.73 -8.41
C GLN A 611 -2.99 -5.35 -8.58
N GLN A 612 -4.32 -5.29 -8.65
CA GLN A 612 -5.07 -4.04 -8.75
C GLN A 612 -4.79 -3.13 -7.55
N ILE A 613 -4.90 -3.66 -6.33
CA ILE A 613 -4.71 -2.90 -5.08
C ILE A 613 -3.25 -2.50 -4.92
N SER A 614 -2.29 -3.39 -5.23
CA SER A 614 -0.86 -3.07 -5.15
C SER A 614 -0.49 -1.93 -6.09
N THR A 615 -1.03 -1.93 -7.32
CA THR A 615 -0.83 -0.83 -8.27
C THR A 615 -1.42 0.48 -7.73
N GLN A 616 -2.62 0.43 -7.15
CA GLN A 616 -3.31 1.58 -6.56
C GLN A 616 -2.50 2.21 -5.42
N PHE A 617 -1.88 1.40 -4.58
CA PHE A 617 -1.03 1.84 -3.45
C PHE A 617 0.46 1.87 -3.80
N ARG A 618 0.84 1.88 -5.09
CA ARG A 618 2.24 1.98 -5.55
C ARG A 618 3.15 0.92 -4.91
N ASN A 619 2.64 -0.27 -4.71
CA ASN A 619 3.30 -1.39 -4.05
C ASN A 619 3.66 -1.15 -2.56
N ASP A 620 2.98 -0.21 -1.89
CA ASP A 620 3.03 -0.12 -0.43
C ASP A 620 2.14 -1.19 0.20
N TYR A 621 2.76 -2.31 0.56
CA TYR A 621 2.05 -3.46 1.13
C TYR A 621 1.51 -3.21 2.54
N SER A 622 1.99 -2.17 3.24
CA SER A 622 1.39 -1.73 4.49
C SER A 622 -0.01 -1.17 4.24
N LEU A 623 -0.17 -0.36 3.20
CA LEU A 623 -1.47 0.16 2.78
C LEU A 623 -2.39 -0.94 2.22
N VAL A 624 -1.84 -1.94 1.52
CA VAL A 624 -2.60 -3.11 1.07
C VAL A 624 -3.16 -3.90 2.26
N ARG A 625 -2.39 -4.07 3.33
CA ARG A 625 -2.86 -4.72 4.57
C ARG A 625 -3.96 -3.91 5.24
N LEU A 626 -3.86 -2.59 5.25
CA LEU A 626 -4.90 -1.70 5.79
C LEU A 626 -6.17 -1.69 4.92
N PHE A 627 -6.04 -1.79 3.61
CA PHE A 627 -7.18 -1.99 2.72
C PHE A 627 -7.90 -3.31 3.05
N ALA A 628 -7.14 -4.40 3.21
CA ALA A 628 -7.69 -5.69 3.63
C ALA A 628 -8.38 -5.61 5.00
N MET A 629 -7.81 -4.85 5.94
CA MET A 629 -8.45 -4.54 7.23
C MET A 629 -9.78 -3.82 7.05
N GLY A 630 -9.87 -2.85 6.15
CA GLY A 630 -11.13 -2.18 5.82
C GLY A 630 -12.19 -3.13 5.29
N MET A 631 -11.81 -4.07 4.42
CA MET A 631 -12.73 -5.11 3.91
C MET A 631 -13.30 -5.96 5.05
N ASP A 632 -12.43 -6.40 5.95
CA ASP A 632 -12.84 -7.24 7.09
C ASP A 632 -13.61 -6.45 8.13
N ALA A 633 -13.31 -5.16 8.33
CA ALA A 633 -14.06 -4.28 9.20
C ALA A 633 -15.53 -4.14 8.76
N TRP A 634 -15.80 -4.04 7.45
CA TRP A 634 -17.15 -4.10 6.91
C TRP A 634 -17.85 -5.43 7.26
N LYS A 635 -17.14 -6.55 7.03
CA LYS A 635 -17.66 -7.89 7.28
C LYS A 635 -17.98 -8.12 8.76
N LEU A 636 -17.09 -7.71 9.65
CA LEU A 636 -17.25 -7.80 11.08
C LEU A 636 -18.39 -6.91 11.58
N ALA A 637 -18.44 -5.65 11.13
CA ALA A 637 -19.50 -4.71 11.52
C ALA A 637 -20.89 -5.16 11.06
N SER A 638 -21.00 -5.72 9.85
CA SER A 638 -22.24 -6.27 9.32
C SER A 638 -22.74 -7.52 10.06
N ASN A 639 -21.85 -8.18 10.79
CA ASN A 639 -22.14 -9.40 11.57
C ASN A 639 -21.81 -9.23 13.07
N PHE A 640 -21.91 -8.00 13.59
CA PHE A 640 -21.43 -7.65 14.93
C PHE A 640 -22.00 -8.56 16.04
N SER A 641 -23.28 -8.89 15.97
CA SER A 641 -23.92 -9.78 16.96
C SER A 641 -23.32 -11.19 17.01
N GLN A 642 -22.67 -11.63 15.94
CA GLN A 642 -22.03 -12.95 15.87
C GLN A 642 -20.64 -12.95 16.50
N LEU A 643 -20.02 -11.76 16.71
CA LEU A 643 -18.68 -11.64 17.29
C LEU A 643 -18.65 -12.11 18.76
N HIS A 644 -19.76 -12.02 19.47
CA HIS A 644 -19.87 -12.45 20.85
C HIS A 644 -20.21 -13.94 21.03
N GLN A 645 -20.41 -14.67 19.92
CA GLN A 645 -20.75 -16.09 19.98
C GLN A 645 -19.46 -16.94 19.96
N PRO A 646 -19.21 -17.78 20.98
CA PRO A 646 -18.03 -18.62 21.02
C PRO A 646 -17.97 -19.59 19.84
N GLY A 647 -16.79 -19.74 19.25
CA GLY A 647 -16.52 -20.70 18.17
C GLY A 647 -16.87 -20.21 16.77
N ASN A 648 -17.45 -19.03 16.60
CA ASN A 648 -17.66 -18.44 15.29
C ASN A 648 -16.32 -17.99 14.69
N SER A 649 -16.13 -18.32 13.41
CA SER A 649 -15.00 -17.83 12.62
C SER A 649 -15.48 -17.32 11.26
N LEU A 650 -14.88 -16.23 10.80
CA LEU A 650 -15.18 -15.61 9.51
C LEU A 650 -13.93 -15.63 8.64
N SER A 651 -14.03 -16.13 7.41
CA SER A 651 -12.94 -16.00 6.45
C SER A 651 -12.85 -14.54 5.99
N GLY A 652 -11.72 -13.90 6.24
CA GLY A 652 -11.44 -12.52 5.91
C GLY A 652 -10.29 -12.33 4.93
N ALA A 653 -10.08 -11.09 4.52
CA ALA A 653 -8.95 -10.68 3.71
C ALA A 653 -7.63 -10.65 4.52
N THR A 654 -7.74 -10.43 5.84
CA THR A 654 -6.60 -10.39 6.77
C THR A 654 -6.33 -11.72 7.48
N GLY A 655 -7.16 -12.74 7.30
CA GLY A 655 -7.02 -14.04 7.94
C GLY A 655 -8.36 -14.72 8.18
N VAL A 656 -8.33 -15.88 8.84
CA VAL A 656 -9.54 -16.45 9.45
C VAL A 656 -9.71 -15.75 10.79
N LEU A 657 -10.81 -15.01 10.92
CA LEU A 657 -11.12 -14.14 12.04
C LEU A 657 -11.92 -14.91 13.10
N SER A 658 -11.50 -14.84 14.33
CA SER A 658 -12.22 -15.39 15.48
C SER A 658 -12.14 -14.41 16.65
N THR A 659 -13.08 -14.47 17.59
CA THR A 659 -13.10 -13.55 18.72
C THR A 659 -12.78 -14.27 20.04
N SER A 660 -11.99 -13.59 20.88
CA SER A 660 -11.78 -13.98 22.28
C SER A 660 -13.01 -13.66 23.15
N PRO A 661 -13.09 -14.17 24.40
CA PRO A 661 -14.15 -13.80 25.33
C PRO A 661 -14.26 -12.29 25.59
N ASP A 662 -13.13 -11.56 25.50
CA ASP A 662 -13.06 -10.10 25.66
C ASP A 662 -13.34 -9.35 24.35
N CYS A 663 -13.94 -10.00 23.37
CA CYS A 663 -14.24 -9.49 22.03
C CYS A 663 -13.03 -8.87 21.31
N VAL A 664 -11.86 -9.50 21.41
CA VAL A 664 -10.71 -9.20 20.58
C VAL A 664 -10.72 -10.11 19.36
N VAL A 665 -10.66 -9.52 18.19
CA VAL A 665 -10.60 -10.27 16.93
C VAL A 665 -9.17 -10.77 16.72
N ASN A 666 -8.98 -12.07 16.80
CA ASN A 666 -7.73 -12.76 16.49
C ASN A 666 -7.74 -13.23 15.04
N ARG A 667 -6.59 -13.23 14.41
CA ARG A 667 -6.42 -13.59 12.99
C ARG A 667 -5.53 -14.83 12.89
N LYS A 668 -6.02 -15.85 12.21
CA LYS A 668 -5.19 -16.96 11.76
C LYS A 668 -4.71 -16.66 10.36
N LEU A 669 -3.39 -16.51 10.20
CA LEU A 669 -2.76 -16.13 8.97
C LEU A 669 -2.55 -17.32 8.02
N THR A 670 -2.21 -17.01 6.78
CA THR A 670 -1.79 -18.02 5.80
C THR A 670 -0.28 -18.21 5.89
N TRP A 671 0.16 -19.46 5.99
CA TRP A 671 1.57 -19.82 6.03
C TRP A 671 2.04 -20.32 4.68
N LEU A 672 3.12 -19.74 4.17
CA LEU A 672 3.77 -20.10 2.92
C LEU A 672 5.23 -20.47 3.17
N GLN A 673 5.81 -21.23 2.25
CA GLN A 673 7.21 -21.61 2.24
C GLN A 673 7.85 -21.26 0.89
N PHE A 674 9.09 -20.78 0.91
CA PHE A 674 9.91 -20.68 -0.28
C PHE A 674 10.46 -22.05 -0.64
N ARG A 675 10.13 -22.55 -1.82
CA ARG A 675 10.58 -23.84 -2.33
C ARG A 675 10.88 -23.74 -3.82
N GLN A 676 12.13 -23.97 -4.20
CA GLN A 676 12.60 -23.88 -5.59
C GLN A 676 12.25 -22.54 -6.27
N GLY A 677 12.41 -21.44 -5.52
CA GLY A 677 12.07 -20.10 -5.99
C GLY A 677 10.56 -19.80 -6.13
N GLN A 678 9.70 -20.75 -5.72
CA GLN A 678 8.24 -20.60 -5.72
C GLN A 678 7.71 -20.46 -4.29
N LEU A 679 6.51 -19.89 -4.17
CA LEU A 679 5.74 -19.86 -2.93
C LEU A 679 4.78 -21.04 -2.93
N VAL A 680 4.89 -21.91 -1.94
CA VAL A 680 3.99 -23.03 -1.74
C VAL A 680 3.36 -22.95 -0.36
N PRO A 681 2.15 -23.50 -0.14
CA PRO A 681 1.59 -23.60 1.20
C PRO A 681 2.55 -24.33 2.15
N ALA A 682 2.80 -23.79 3.34
CA ALA A 682 3.56 -24.46 4.36
C ALA A 682 2.71 -25.56 4.99
N SER A 683 3.26 -26.78 5.06
CA SER A 683 2.58 -27.99 5.59
C SER A 683 2.82 -28.19 7.07
#